data_a673f774ec1d43c1552a988380555fb3
#
_entry.id   a673f774ec1d43c1552a988380555fb3
#
_cell.length_a   1.000
_cell.length_b   1.000
_cell.length_c   1.000
_cell.angle_alpha   90.00
_cell.angle_beta   90.00
_cell.angle_gamma   90.00
#
_symmetry.space_group_name_H-M   'P 1'
#
loop_
_entity.id
_entity.type
_entity.pdbx_description
1 polymer ?
#
loop_
_entity_poly.entity_id
_entity_poly.type
_entity_poly.pdbx_seq_one_letter_code
_entity_poly.pdbx_strand_id
1 'polypeptide(L)'
;MIKDKLKNLLAPALLLLAIFVVALVLTLTKKEPEPESIIRVNAFEGKEQEIILEYDKLKLTMDSATTQFMVKVKSTGKVWYSNPQDADEDKVALSTDIENLKSTLLLTYSTINGVDTLYNNYKYSIASKIYGIEATKDSIKVNYSIGEVEKEFIVPNVILKDQFEKFLSQMSKSNASMVKQYYKMYDINHMGKKEDKDALLAKYPILADEVIYVLRDGVKNNIKTKFEEYFKEAGYTTQDYAEGKKLYTADQSTDKPVFNVSIIYRLEGSDLKVEVPMEEIEYKKKYPLLTLNVLPYFGAGTSLEEGYLFVPEGGGSIINFNNGKTAQSSYYSNVYGWDMAQGRESLVHETRNYYGVFGISKGDSSFLCMLEDGAAYASIGADISGRSNSYNYASASFGILHREQCDVADKYNGAMFVYEDAIPKEKLVERYRFVDSGSYVEMANSYHDYLRETYGQSFTANNDSAVPVLVSFIGAVDKMEQVMGVPVSRPLSLTTFKEARNILEELNENGVKNLSVKLCGFMNGGMKQTILSKADLVKRLGSKKDLKALTSYASENGMKLYFDGVTNYAYNKKNDDFLLSRDAATMASKVIVKLYSFDPVYYGKQDYRDPYYLLNVKATTKAMENLWEAAKTYNASGVSFQDVGYQLSADYNPRRFVTRQGAKEQQMEVLNAIHDSGMGIMTNMGNDYTLGVTDFITNMDLSGSGYTIIDETIPFYQIAVHGYVNYTGEALNLARDYREELLQSAEYGAGLSFTFMAADSKKLQNTYYTQYFGAGYEAWKDTMLAICQRYEKSLDGTFNQRITDHVRLDKGVTLTAYEDGTRVYVNYNYEDYTTQDGTLLPARDYLVVH
;
A
#
# COMPACT_ATOMS: atom_id res chain seq x y z
N MET A 1 -0.57 71.04 10.80
CA MET A 1 -1.65 70.04 11.01
C MET A 1 -2.19 69.44 9.72
N ILE A 2 -2.40 70.16 8.62
CA ILE A 2 -2.92 69.59 7.35
C ILE A 2 -1.78 68.85 6.56
N LYS A 3 -0.52 69.34 6.59
CA LYS A 3 0.62 68.71 5.91
C LYS A 3 1.04 67.37 6.54
N ASP A 4 0.87 67.22 7.84
CA ASP A 4 1.23 65.95 8.54
C ASP A 4 0.16 64.86 8.35
N LYS A 5 -1.11 65.25 8.21
CA LYS A 5 -2.16 64.29 7.85
C LYS A 5 -2.04 63.76 6.41
N LEU A 6 -1.52 64.63 5.48
CA LEU A 6 -1.27 64.18 4.10
C LEU A 6 -0.10 63.19 4.01
N LYS A 7 0.97 63.39 4.79
CA LYS A 7 2.10 62.44 4.84
C LYS A 7 1.71 61.07 5.37
N ASN A 8 0.82 61.02 6.35
CA ASN A 8 0.34 59.75 6.93
C ASN A 8 -0.66 58.96 6.05
N LEU A 9 -1.24 59.64 5.06
CA LEU A 9 -2.10 59.00 4.03
C LEU A 9 -1.32 58.61 2.78
N LEU A 10 -0.20 59.27 2.46
CA LEU A 10 0.62 58.96 1.28
C LEU A 10 1.34 57.60 1.38
N ALA A 11 1.84 57.22 2.56
CA ALA A 11 2.56 55.97 2.73
C ALA A 11 1.65 54.70 2.56
N PRO A 12 0.46 54.65 3.20
CA PRO A 12 -0.45 53.52 2.94
C PRO A 12 -1.03 53.52 1.53
N ALA A 13 -1.24 54.69 0.90
CA ALA A 13 -1.70 54.76 -0.48
C ALA A 13 -0.64 54.26 -1.50
N LEU A 14 0.63 54.57 -1.24
CA LEU A 14 1.78 54.05 -2.03
C LEU A 14 1.98 52.56 -1.82
N LEU A 15 1.75 52.06 -0.62
CA LEU A 15 1.80 50.62 -0.31
C LEU A 15 0.68 49.86 -1.05
N LEU A 16 -0.54 50.39 -1.02
CA LEU A 16 -1.65 49.81 -1.75
C LEU A 16 -1.47 49.83 -3.27
N LEU A 17 -0.88 50.94 -3.78
CA LEU A 17 -0.54 51.03 -5.20
C LEU A 17 0.55 50.03 -5.58
N ALA A 18 1.58 49.85 -4.75
CA ALA A 18 2.63 48.84 -4.94
C ALA A 18 2.09 47.43 -4.91
N ILE A 19 1.19 47.09 -3.97
CA ILE A 19 0.51 45.81 -3.91
C ILE A 19 -0.36 45.58 -5.16
N PHE A 20 -1.08 46.59 -5.59
CA PHE A 20 -1.90 46.54 -6.80
C PHE A 20 -1.06 46.34 -8.06
N VAL A 21 0.07 47.01 -8.18
CA VAL A 21 1.02 46.86 -9.30
C VAL A 21 1.65 45.46 -9.28
N VAL A 22 2.06 44.96 -8.09
CA VAL A 22 2.55 43.57 -7.96
C VAL A 22 1.49 42.57 -8.31
N ALA A 23 0.25 42.73 -7.84
CA ALA A 23 -0.85 41.86 -8.19
C ALA A 23 -1.17 41.91 -9.70
N LEU A 24 -1.12 43.09 -10.32
CA LEU A 24 -1.31 43.27 -11.76
C LEU A 24 -0.18 42.64 -12.56
N VAL A 25 1.07 42.81 -12.13
CA VAL A 25 2.23 42.14 -12.75
C VAL A 25 2.13 40.63 -12.61
N LEU A 26 1.74 40.11 -11.44
CA LEU A 26 1.52 38.67 -11.22
C LEU A 26 0.35 38.09 -12.04
N THR A 27 -0.70 38.87 -12.31
CA THR A 27 -1.78 38.46 -13.20
C THR A 27 -1.39 38.55 -14.68
N LEU A 28 -0.62 39.54 -15.08
CA LEU A 28 -0.14 39.69 -16.45
C LEU A 28 1.02 38.78 -16.81
N THR A 29 1.79 38.28 -15.81
CA THR A 29 2.87 37.31 -16.00
C THR A 29 2.45 35.86 -15.76
N LYS A 30 1.18 35.59 -15.44
CA LYS A 30 0.65 34.24 -15.57
C LYS A 30 0.62 33.89 -17.07
N LYS A 31 1.78 33.39 -17.58
CA LYS A 31 1.72 32.54 -18.76
C LYS A 31 0.69 31.44 -18.47
N GLU A 32 -0.35 31.36 -19.27
CA GLU A 32 -1.14 30.13 -19.29
C GLU A 32 -0.16 28.99 -19.51
N PRO A 33 -0.21 27.92 -18.70
CA PRO A 33 0.67 26.79 -18.93
C PRO A 33 0.46 26.33 -20.36
N GLU A 34 1.54 26.24 -21.13
CA GLU A 34 1.49 25.64 -22.47
C GLU A 34 0.83 24.29 -22.32
N PRO A 35 -0.11 23.92 -23.23
CA PRO A 35 -0.77 22.62 -23.15
C PRO A 35 0.30 21.53 -23.16
N GLU A 36 0.33 20.71 -22.12
CA GLU A 36 1.28 19.60 -21.99
C GLU A 36 1.12 18.69 -23.21
N SER A 37 2.13 18.67 -24.08
CA SER A 37 2.18 17.75 -25.22
C SER A 37 2.64 16.38 -24.72
N ILE A 38 1.73 15.43 -24.62
CA ILE A 38 2.09 14.03 -24.34
C ILE A 38 2.61 13.41 -25.63
N ILE A 39 3.83 12.86 -25.59
CA ILE A 39 4.40 12.09 -26.68
C ILE A 39 3.63 10.78 -26.80
N ARG A 40 2.91 10.59 -27.88
CA ARG A 40 2.21 9.33 -28.14
C ARG A 40 3.16 8.28 -28.66
N VAL A 41 3.00 7.06 -28.21
CA VAL A 41 3.67 5.89 -28.77
C VAL A 41 3.19 5.71 -30.21
N ASN A 42 4.12 5.37 -31.12
CA ASN A 42 3.78 5.10 -32.51
C ASN A 42 2.79 3.91 -32.61
N ALA A 43 1.95 3.93 -33.63
CA ALA A 43 1.06 2.81 -33.90
C ALA A 43 1.88 1.51 -34.10
N PHE A 44 1.38 0.40 -33.56
CA PHE A 44 2.00 -0.90 -33.76
C PHE A 44 1.95 -1.27 -35.26
N GLU A 45 3.10 -1.29 -35.92
CA GLU A 45 3.28 -1.63 -37.34
C GLU A 45 3.88 -3.03 -37.53
N GLY A 46 4.16 -3.76 -36.43
CA GLY A 46 4.72 -5.10 -36.44
C GLY A 46 3.78 -6.13 -37.05
N LYS A 47 4.34 -7.23 -37.59
CA LYS A 47 3.53 -8.39 -37.93
C LYS A 47 3.08 -9.04 -36.61
N GLU A 48 1.83 -9.50 -36.58
CA GLU A 48 1.34 -10.34 -35.49
C GLU A 48 2.20 -11.58 -35.37
N GLN A 49 2.84 -11.74 -34.22
CA GLN A 49 3.79 -12.84 -33.97
C GLN A 49 3.86 -13.13 -32.46
N GLU A 50 4.27 -14.34 -32.15
CA GLU A 50 4.65 -14.70 -30.79
C GLU A 50 6.05 -14.16 -30.48
N ILE A 51 6.17 -13.50 -29.32
CA ILE A 51 7.45 -13.06 -28.76
C ILE A 51 7.78 -13.97 -27.59
N ILE A 52 8.95 -14.60 -27.66
CA ILE A 52 9.36 -15.60 -26.67
C ILE A 52 10.52 -15.05 -25.84
N LEU A 53 10.35 -15.16 -24.52
CA LEU A 53 11.41 -14.97 -23.55
C LEU A 53 11.57 -16.29 -22.78
N GLU A 54 12.78 -16.84 -22.79
CA GLU A 54 13.05 -18.14 -22.17
C GLU A 54 14.30 -18.06 -21.32
N TYR A 55 14.18 -18.49 -20.07
CA TYR A 55 15.26 -18.53 -19.13
C TYR A 55 15.07 -19.71 -18.16
N ASP A 56 16.15 -20.43 -17.85
CA ASP A 56 16.20 -21.55 -16.91
C ASP A 56 14.90 -22.38 -16.85
N LYS A 57 14.10 -22.21 -15.80
CA LYS A 57 12.88 -23.00 -15.54
C LYS A 57 11.62 -22.48 -16.23
N LEU A 58 11.66 -21.29 -16.81
CA LEU A 58 10.49 -20.61 -17.34
C LEU A 58 10.58 -20.33 -18.85
N LYS A 59 9.41 -20.32 -19.48
CA LYS A 59 9.22 -19.82 -20.84
C LYS A 59 8.00 -18.90 -20.86
N LEU A 60 8.21 -17.63 -21.18
CA LEU A 60 7.12 -16.67 -21.43
C LEU A 60 6.90 -16.59 -22.94
N THR A 61 5.64 -16.69 -23.37
CA THR A 61 5.23 -16.47 -24.76
C THR A 61 4.16 -15.40 -24.78
N MET A 62 4.44 -14.27 -25.44
CA MET A 62 3.55 -13.13 -25.57
C MET A 62 3.01 -13.03 -26.99
N ASP A 63 1.69 -12.84 -27.13
CA ASP A 63 1.07 -12.46 -28.40
C ASP A 63 1.24 -10.94 -28.62
N SER A 64 1.94 -10.59 -29.70
CA SER A 64 2.19 -9.17 -30.00
C SER A 64 0.94 -8.37 -30.39
N ALA A 65 -0.12 -9.04 -30.81
CA ALA A 65 -1.36 -8.36 -31.23
C ALA A 65 -2.23 -7.91 -30.03
N THR A 66 -2.18 -8.66 -28.92
CA THR A 66 -2.98 -8.42 -27.72
C THR A 66 -2.14 -8.02 -26.50
N THR A 67 -0.82 -8.24 -26.57
CA THR A 67 0.13 -8.14 -25.47
C THR A 67 -0.19 -9.05 -24.28
N GLN A 68 -1.14 -9.97 -24.43
CA GLN A 68 -1.37 -11.05 -23.51
C GLN A 68 -0.27 -12.09 -23.63
N PHE A 69 0.01 -12.80 -22.54
CA PHE A 69 1.07 -13.78 -22.51
C PHE A 69 0.72 -14.99 -21.64
N MET A 70 1.50 -16.02 -21.81
CA MET A 70 1.50 -17.18 -20.94
C MET A 70 2.93 -17.45 -20.43
N VAL A 71 3.00 -17.97 -19.21
CA VAL A 71 4.24 -18.46 -18.60
C VAL A 71 4.12 -19.96 -18.40
N LYS A 72 5.02 -20.71 -19.04
CA LYS A 72 5.12 -22.16 -18.85
C LYS A 72 6.24 -22.47 -17.87
N VAL A 73 5.93 -23.19 -16.81
CA VAL A 73 6.88 -23.81 -15.90
C VAL A 73 7.39 -25.11 -16.55
N LYS A 74 8.69 -25.17 -16.87
CA LYS A 74 9.23 -26.29 -17.67
C LYS A 74 9.26 -27.62 -16.91
N SER A 75 9.44 -27.59 -15.58
CA SER A 75 9.48 -28.78 -14.73
C SER A 75 8.16 -29.56 -14.73
N THR A 76 7.05 -28.88 -14.59
CA THR A 76 5.70 -29.47 -14.49
C THR A 76 4.92 -29.41 -15.79
N GLY A 77 5.30 -28.53 -16.71
CA GLY A 77 4.54 -28.22 -17.91
C GLY A 77 3.31 -27.33 -17.65
N LYS A 78 3.07 -26.91 -16.41
CA LYS A 78 1.97 -26.00 -16.04
C LYS A 78 2.08 -24.69 -16.76
N VAL A 79 0.95 -24.17 -17.22
CA VAL A 79 0.86 -22.87 -17.92
C VAL A 79 -0.01 -21.91 -17.10
N TRP A 80 0.51 -20.71 -16.92
CA TRP A 80 -0.17 -19.60 -16.27
C TRP A 80 -0.41 -18.50 -17.29
N TYR A 81 -1.66 -18.06 -17.46
CA TYR A 81 -2.03 -17.05 -18.43
C TYR A 81 -2.14 -15.67 -17.77
N SER A 82 -1.72 -14.63 -18.48
CA SER A 82 -1.88 -13.25 -18.04
C SER A 82 -3.35 -12.83 -17.91
N ASN A 83 -4.22 -13.46 -18.70
CA ASN A 83 -5.64 -13.14 -18.80
C ASN A 83 -6.46 -14.42 -19.02
N PRO A 84 -7.74 -14.42 -18.63
CA PRO A 84 -8.67 -15.48 -18.97
C PRO A 84 -8.78 -15.69 -20.49
N GLN A 85 -8.69 -16.95 -20.94
CA GLN A 85 -8.66 -17.27 -22.38
C GLN A 85 -10.04 -17.24 -23.03
N ASP A 86 -11.09 -17.44 -22.24
CA ASP A 86 -12.49 -17.51 -22.63
C ASP A 86 -13.32 -16.29 -22.15
N ALA A 87 -12.65 -15.14 -21.95
CA ALA A 87 -13.28 -13.92 -21.45
C ALA A 87 -14.49 -13.46 -22.29
N ASP A 88 -14.47 -13.67 -23.61
CA ASP A 88 -15.59 -13.31 -24.49
C ASP A 88 -16.82 -14.18 -24.30
N GLU A 89 -16.69 -15.36 -23.69
CA GLU A 89 -17.76 -16.30 -23.41
C GLU A 89 -18.37 -16.11 -22.00
N ASP A 90 -17.82 -15.18 -21.20
CA ASP A 90 -18.28 -14.92 -19.85
C ASP A 90 -19.75 -14.45 -19.86
N LYS A 91 -20.59 -15.17 -19.09
CA LYS A 91 -22.03 -14.90 -19.01
C LYS A 91 -22.41 -13.98 -17.83
N VAL A 92 -21.48 -13.73 -16.92
CA VAL A 92 -21.69 -12.89 -15.73
C VAL A 92 -21.21 -11.47 -16.00
N ALA A 93 -20.09 -11.34 -16.69
CA ALA A 93 -19.43 -10.07 -16.95
C ALA A 93 -20.25 -9.14 -17.87
N LEU A 94 -20.30 -7.86 -17.52
CA LEU A 94 -20.77 -6.83 -18.44
C LEU A 94 -19.73 -6.60 -19.56
N SER A 95 -20.13 -5.96 -20.65
CA SER A 95 -19.22 -5.71 -21.77
C SER A 95 -17.95 -4.94 -21.38
N THR A 96 -18.05 -4.02 -20.43
CA THR A 96 -16.90 -3.30 -19.85
C THR A 96 -16.00 -4.20 -19.04
N ASP A 97 -16.57 -5.16 -18.34
CA ASP A 97 -15.79 -6.12 -17.53
C ASP A 97 -15.09 -7.16 -18.41
N ILE A 98 -15.71 -7.55 -19.54
CA ILE A 98 -15.04 -8.38 -20.58
C ILE A 98 -13.80 -7.65 -21.12
N GLU A 99 -13.89 -6.34 -21.41
CA GLU A 99 -12.75 -5.53 -21.84
C GLU A 99 -11.65 -5.49 -20.75
N ASN A 100 -12.04 -5.42 -19.48
CA ASN A 100 -11.11 -5.47 -18.35
C ASN A 100 -10.43 -6.85 -18.23
N LEU A 101 -11.20 -7.96 -18.36
CA LEU A 101 -10.65 -9.33 -18.34
C LEU A 101 -9.59 -9.56 -19.40
N LYS A 102 -9.69 -8.87 -20.53
CA LYS A 102 -8.71 -8.92 -21.64
C LYS A 102 -7.51 -8.01 -21.45
N SER A 103 -7.46 -7.23 -20.37
CA SER A 103 -6.47 -6.20 -20.13
C SER A 103 -5.35 -6.66 -19.20
N THR A 104 -4.11 -6.34 -19.54
CA THR A 104 -2.94 -6.55 -18.69
C THR A 104 -2.65 -5.35 -17.76
N LEU A 105 -3.34 -4.22 -18.00
CA LEU A 105 -3.23 -3.01 -17.19
C LEU A 105 -4.58 -2.31 -17.10
N LEU A 106 -5.00 -2.01 -15.87
CA LEU A 106 -6.12 -1.11 -15.59
C LEU A 106 -5.58 0.14 -14.92
N LEU A 107 -6.15 1.29 -15.23
CA LEU A 107 -5.84 2.55 -14.56
C LEU A 107 -7.11 3.32 -14.22
N THR A 108 -7.09 3.96 -13.06
CA THR A 108 -8.14 4.92 -12.68
C THR A 108 -7.55 6.30 -12.66
N TYR A 109 -8.21 7.21 -13.35
CA TYR A 109 -7.89 8.64 -13.28
C TYR A 109 -9.09 9.43 -12.77
N SER A 110 -8.84 10.65 -12.34
CA SER A 110 -9.89 11.57 -11.94
C SER A 110 -9.92 12.81 -12.84
N THR A 111 -11.05 13.47 -12.87
CA THR A 111 -11.12 14.86 -13.35
C THR A 111 -10.85 15.81 -12.17
N ILE A 112 -10.57 17.08 -12.45
CA ILE A 112 -10.42 18.11 -11.41
C ILE A 112 -11.68 18.27 -10.54
N ASN A 113 -12.83 17.81 -11.03
CA ASN A 113 -14.11 17.82 -10.30
C ASN A 113 -14.33 16.53 -9.49
N GLY A 114 -13.35 15.63 -9.42
CA GLY A 114 -13.43 14.41 -8.63
C GLY A 114 -14.25 13.28 -9.26
N VAL A 115 -14.49 13.31 -10.56
CA VAL A 115 -15.15 12.19 -11.27
C VAL A 115 -14.09 11.18 -11.68
N ASP A 116 -14.16 9.98 -11.09
CA ASP A 116 -13.22 8.90 -11.37
C ASP A 116 -13.69 8.08 -12.57
N THR A 117 -12.73 7.66 -13.37
CA THR A 117 -12.98 6.85 -14.56
C THR A 117 -11.92 5.76 -14.67
N LEU A 118 -12.37 4.53 -14.91
CA LEU A 118 -11.51 3.38 -15.16
C LEU A 118 -11.23 3.29 -16.67
N TYR A 119 -9.95 3.23 -17.03
CA TYR A 119 -9.48 2.89 -18.35
C TYR A 119 -8.72 1.56 -18.32
N ASN A 120 -8.81 0.82 -19.43
CA ASN A 120 -8.09 -0.42 -19.61
C ASN A 120 -7.23 -0.36 -20.89
N ASN A 121 -6.08 -1.03 -20.89
CA ASN A 121 -5.19 -1.00 -22.04
C ASN A 121 -5.75 -1.74 -23.25
N TYR A 122 -6.62 -2.74 -23.09
CA TYR A 122 -7.22 -3.47 -24.21
C TYR A 122 -8.02 -2.53 -25.11
N LYS A 123 -9.00 -1.86 -24.57
CA LYS A 123 -9.88 -0.94 -25.31
C LYS A 123 -9.16 0.33 -25.78
N TYR A 124 -8.43 0.96 -24.85
CA TYR A 124 -7.93 2.32 -25.04
C TYR A 124 -6.50 2.39 -25.61
N SER A 125 -5.86 1.26 -25.87
CA SER A 125 -4.53 1.18 -26.49
C SER A 125 -4.45 0.08 -27.55
N ILE A 126 -4.72 -1.17 -27.17
CA ILE A 126 -4.56 -2.36 -28.04
C ILE A 126 -5.55 -2.30 -29.23
N ALA A 127 -6.83 -2.11 -28.98
CA ALA A 127 -7.86 -2.04 -30.04
C ALA A 127 -7.61 -0.92 -31.04
N SER A 128 -6.96 0.15 -30.61
CA SER A 128 -6.56 1.28 -31.45
C SER A 128 -5.16 1.14 -32.04
N LYS A 129 -4.44 0.04 -31.72
CA LYS A 129 -3.05 -0.24 -32.11
C LYS A 129 -2.05 0.86 -31.70
N ILE A 130 -2.28 1.52 -30.56
CA ILE A 130 -1.43 2.61 -30.05
C ILE A 130 -0.58 2.10 -28.89
N TYR A 131 0.33 1.21 -29.22
CA TYR A 131 1.33 0.64 -28.31
C TYR A 131 2.56 0.25 -29.09
N GLY A 132 3.67 0.13 -28.40
CA GLY A 132 4.95 -0.35 -28.93
C GLY A 132 5.49 -1.51 -28.12
N ILE A 133 6.19 -2.43 -28.76
CA ILE A 133 6.86 -3.56 -28.09
C ILE A 133 8.33 -3.52 -28.44
N GLU A 134 9.17 -3.54 -27.42
CA GLU A 134 10.61 -3.64 -27.50
C GLU A 134 11.04 -4.95 -26.84
N ALA A 135 11.46 -5.91 -27.64
CA ALA A 135 11.92 -7.20 -27.15
C ALA A 135 13.44 -7.32 -27.27
N THR A 136 14.07 -7.72 -26.20
CA THR A 136 15.48 -8.10 -26.13
C THR A 136 15.58 -9.58 -25.76
N LYS A 137 16.81 -10.11 -25.64
CA LYS A 137 16.99 -11.48 -25.16
C LYS A 137 16.60 -11.67 -23.68
N ASP A 138 16.58 -10.59 -22.89
CA ASP A 138 16.43 -10.62 -21.43
C ASP A 138 15.14 -9.96 -20.94
N SER A 139 14.41 -9.24 -21.81
CA SER A 139 13.21 -8.52 -21.45
C SER A 139 12.27 -8.23 -22.61
N ILE A 140 10.99 -8.06 -22.29
CA ILE A 140 9.99 -7.51 -23.19
C ILE A 140 9.43 -6.24 -22.51
N LYS A 141 9.60 -5.10 -23.18
CA LYS A 141 8.99 -3.83 -22.74
C LYS A 141 7.81 -3.50 -23.65
N VAL A 142 6.65 -3.26 -23.06
CA VAL A 142 5.45 -2.82 -23.78
C VAL A 142 5.12 -1.40 -23.35
N ASN A 143 5.09 -0.49 -24.30
CA ASN A 143 4.77 0.92 -24.11
C ASN A 143 3.33 1.17 -24.58
N TYR A 144 2.44 1.48 -23.66
CA TYR A 144 1.04 1.77 -23.97
C TYR A 144 0.77 3.26 -23.98
N SER A 145 -0.04 3.71 -24.94
CA SER A 145 -0.69 5.02 -24.89
C SER A 145 -2.19 4.80 -24.69
N ILE A 146 -2.66 4.96 -23.46
CA ILE A 146 -4.01 4.61 -23.03
C ILE A 146 -4.87 5.86 -23.00
N GLY A 147 -5.89 5.93 -23.87
CA GLY A 147 -6.77 7.06 -23.93
C GLY A 147 -7.75 7.03 -25.09
N GLU A 148 -8.69 7.95 -25.11
CA GLU A 148 -9.56 8.16 -26.26
C GLU A 148 -8.78 8.86 -27.38
N VAL A 149 -7.92 8.09 -28.04
CA VAL A 149 -7.18 8.60 -29.18
C VAL A 149 -8.07 8.47 -30.41
N GLU A 150 -8.47 9.60 -30.97
CA GLU A 150 -9.04 9.57 -32.30
C GLU A 150 -7.96 9.10 -33.29
N LYS A 151 -8.28 8.07 -34.05
CA LYS A 151 -7.42 7.67 -35.17
C LYS A 151 -7.18 8.89 -36.04
N GLU A 152 -5.95 9.33 -36.16
CA GLU A 152 -5.59 10.42 -37.04
C GLU A 152 -5.56 9.85 -38.45
N PHE A 153 -6.57 10.26 -39.27
CA PHE A 153 -6.64 9.89 -40.67
C PHE A 153 -5.79 10.89 -41.47
N ILE A 154 -4.95 10.40 -42.36
CA ILE A 154 -4.17 11.22 -43.30
C ILE A 154 -5.11 11.69 -44.43
N VAL A 155 -6.05 12.55 -44.04
CA VAL A 155 -7.07 13.13 -44.86
C VAL A 155 -7.06 14.64 -44.64
N PRO A 156 -7.05 15.50 -45.63
CA PRO A 156 -7.00 16.93 -45.42
C PRO A 156 -8.28 17.42 -44.69
N ASN A 157 -8.12 17.89 -43.45
CA ASN A 157 -9.21 18.56 -42.72
C ASN A 157 -9.52 19.93 -43.36
N VAL A 158 -8.47 20.65 -43.77
CA VAL A 158 -8.51 21.90 -44.52
C VAL A 158 -7.52 21.79 -45.67
N ILE A 159 -7.90 22.21 -46.85
CA ILE A 159 -7.06 22.17 -48.03
C ILE A 159 -7.37 23.35 -48.94
N LEU A 160 -6.35 23.94 -49.58
CA LEU A 160 -6.52 24.99 -50.55
C LEU A 160 -7.31 24.48 -51.78
N LYS A 161 -8.14 25.31 -52.36
CA LYS A 161 -8.99 24.97 -53.50
C LYS A 161 -8.21 24.32 -54.64
N ASP A 162 -7.13 24.93 -55.07
CA ASP A 162 -6.32 24.46 -56.21
C ASP A 162 -5.67 23.08 -55.91
N GLN A 163 -5.23 22.87 -54.68
CA GLN A 163 -4.71 21.56 -54.24
C GLN A 163 -5.78 20.50 -54.19
N PHE A 164 -6.96 20.82 -53.65
CA PHE A 164 -8.11 19.93 -53.60
C PHE A 164 -8.57 19.48 -55.00
N GLU A 165 -8.70 20.42 -55.90
CA GLU A 165 -9.09 20.14 -57.31
C GLU A 165 -8.03 19.29 -58.01
N LYS A 166 -6.73 19.55 -57.77
CA LYS A 166 -5.63 18.73 -58.27
C LYS A 166 -5.77 17.27 -57.79
N PHE A 167 -5.91 17.01 -56.48
CA PHE A 167 -6.06 15.63 -55.96
C PHE A 167 -7.34 14.97 -56.48
N LEU A 168 -8.46 15.70 -56.54
CA LEU A 168 -9.69 15.16 -57.10
C LEU A 168 -9.55 14.74 -58.57
N SER A 169 -8.76 15.47 -59.36
CA SER A 169 -8.50 15.12 -60.78
C SER A 169 -7.71 13.83 -60.95
N GLN A 170 -6.97 13.40 -59.93
CA GLN A 170 -6.20 12.16 -59.92
C GLN A 170 -7.00 10.96 -59.43
N MET A 171 -8.19 11.19 -58.86
CA MET A 171 -9.13 10.15 -58.40
C MET A 171 -10.05 9.65 -59.51
N SER A 172 -10.62 8.46 -59.36
CA SER A 172 -11.74 8.06 -60.22
C SER A 172 -12.90 9.00 -60.09
N LYS A 173 -13.73 9.19 -61.18
CA LYS A 173 -14.89 10.07 -61.16
C LYS A 173 -15.86 9.78 -59.97
N SER A 174 -16.02 8.50 -59.63
CA SER A 174 -16.85 8.05 -58.49
C SER A 174 -16.28 8.52 -57.18
N ASN A 175 -14.97 8.27 -56.90
CA ASN A 175 -14.29 8.61 -55.68
C ASN A 175 -14.23 10.14 -55.52
N ALA A 176 -13.87 10.88 -56.56
CA ALA A 176 -13.84 12.34 -56.53
C ALA A 176 -15.22 12.95 -56.20
N SER A 177 -16.30 12.41 -56.81
CA SER A 177 -17.67 12.85 -56.50
C SER A 177 -18.06 12.56 -55.03
N MET A 178 -17.68 11.40 -54.50
CA MET A 178 -17.92 11.03 -53.11
C MET A 178 -17.17 11.96 -52.16
N VAL A 179 -15.88 12.16 -52.38
CA VAL A 179 -15.05 13.06 -51.55
C VAL A 179 -15.63 14.47 -51.54
N LYS A 180 -15.97 15.02 -52.71
CA LYS A 180 -16.48 16.38 -52.85
C LYS A 180 -17.76 16.63 -52.03
N GLN A 181 -18.61 15.62 -51.83
CA GLN A 181 -19.86 15.76 -51.05
C GLN A 181 -19.60 15.99 -49.54
N TYR A 182 -18.48 15.54 -49.05
CA TYR A 182 -18.13 15.65 -47.63
C TYR A 182 -17.25 16.87 -47.33
N TYR A 183 -16.88 17.66 -48.34
CA TYR A 183 -16.16 18.90 -48.13
C TYR A 183 -17.09 20.10 -48.38
N LYS A 184 -16.84 21.15 -47.64
CA LYS A 184 -17.53 22.46 -47.79
C LYS A 184 -16.50 23.48 -48.23
N MET A 185 -16.80 24.17 -49.34
CA MET A 185 -15.99 25.28 -49.81
C MET A 185 -16.31 26.55 -49.00
N TYR A 186 -15.30 27.27 -48.61
CA TYR A 186 -15.38 28.58 -48.02
C TYR A 186 -14.62 29.58 -48.88
N ASP A 187 -15.28 30.69 -49.24
CA ASP A 187 -14.74 31.81 -49.97
C ASP A 187 -15.14 33.09 -49.25
N ILE A 188 -14.20 33.88 -48.76
CA ILE A 188 -14.45 35.07 -47.98
C ILE A 188 -15.23 36.16 -48.77
N ASN A 189 -15.15 36.13 -50.10
CA ASN A 189 -15.83 37.07 -50.97
C ASN A 189 -17.25 36.63 -51.35
N HIS A 190 -17.61 35.36 -51.13
CA HIS A 190 -18.88 34.76 -51.47
C HIS A 190 -19.51 34.00 -50.30
N MET A 191 -19.62 34.65 -49.14
CA MET A 191 -20.13 34.03 -47.92
C MET A 191 -21.66 33.93 -47.91
N GLY A 192 -22.18 32.85 -47.34
CA GLY A 192 -23.60 32.63 -47.10
C GLY A 192 -24.16 33.55 -46.00
N LYS A 193 -25.44 33.96 -46.10
CA LYS A 193 -26.12 34.87 -45.15
C LYS A 193 -26.11 34.41 -43.67
N LYS A 194 -25.80 33.15 -43.40
CA LYS A 194 -25.76 32.56 -42.02
C LYS A 194 -24.34 32.30 -41.53
N GLU A 195 -23.32 32.69 -42.29
CA GLU A 195 -21.92 32.43 -41.92
C GLU A 195 -21.37 33.66 -41.20
N ASP A 196 -20.69 33.39 -40.04
CA ASP A 196 -20.01 34.42 -39.26
C ASP A 196 -18.60 34.57 -39.81
N LYS A 197 -18.34 35.73 -40.45
CA LYS A 197 -17.06 36.02 -41.07
C LYS A 197 -15.90 36.05 -40.06
N ASP A 198 -16.11 36.67 -38.92
CA ASP A 198 -15.04 36.87 -37.94
C ASP A 198 -14.67 35.51 -37.25
N ALA A 199 -15.69 34.71 -36.96
CA ALA A 199 -15.50 33.36 -36.45
C ALA A 199 -14.79 32.43 -37.44
N LEU A 200 -15.09 32.53 -38.73
CA LEU A 200 -14.43 31.74 -39.77
C LEU A 200 -12.98 32.18 -39.98
N LEU A 201 -12.67 33.45 -39.93
CA LEU A 201 -11.31 33.96 -40.06
C LEU A 201 -10.46 33.61 -38.81
N ALA A 202 -11.05 33.60 -37.62
CA ALA A 202 -10.38 33.15 -36.41
C ALA A 202 -10.03 31.65 -36.46
N LYS A 203 -10.93 30.84 -37.04
CA LYS A 203 -10.71 29.38 -37.16
C LYS A 203 -9.82 29.02 -38.36
N TYR A 204 -9.93 29.73 -39.44
CA TYR A 204 -9.21 29.51 -40.70
C TYR A 204 -8.52 30.81 -41.16
N PRO A 205 -7.39 31.20 -40.56
CA PRO A 205 -6.74 32.48 -40.92
C PRO A 205 -6.40 32.61 -42.42
N ILE A 206 -6.04 31.52 -43.08
CA ILE A 206 -5.70 31.46 -44.49
C ILE A 206 -6.89 31.87 -45.39
N LEU A 207 -8.13 31.82 -44.89
CA LEU A 207 -9.33 32.21 -45.64
C LEU A 207 -9.35 33.72 -45.99
N ALA A 208 -8.47 34.52 -45.33
CA ALA A 208 -8.32 35.95 -45.71
C ALA A 208 -7.78 36.12 -47.13
N ASP A 209 -6.94 35.20 -47.59
CA ASP A 209 -6.22 35.30 -48.83
C ASP A 209 -6.59 34.21 -49.85
N GLU A 210 -7.07 33.06 -49.41
CA GLU A 210 -7.26 31.87 -50.24
C GLU A 210 -8.63 31.22 -50.04
N VAL A 211 -9.16 30.57 -51.07
CA VAL A 211 -10.37 29.75 -51.02
C VAL A 211 -9.99 28.35 -50.51
N ILE A 212 -10.72 27.85 -49.53
CA ILE A 212 -10.45 26.57 -48.91
C ILE A 212 -11.61 25.58 -49.00
N TYR A 213 -11.27 24.30 -48.97
CA TYR A 213 -12.23 23.23 -48.71
C TYR A 213 -11.97 22.66 -47.31
N VAL A 214 -13.04 22.49 -46.55
CA VAL A 214 -13.04 21.99 -45.18
C VAL A 214 -13.85 20.71 -45.12
N LEU A 215 -13.27 19.65 -44.52
CA LEU A 215 -13.99 18.42 -44.28
C LEU A 215 -15.13 18.69 -43.29
N ARG A 216 -16.36 18.26 -43.63
CA ARG A 216 -17.55 18.48 -42.79
C ARG A 216 -17.39 17.78 -41.45
N ASP A 217 -17.93 18.41 -40.41
CA ASP A 217 -17.97 17.79 -39.06
C ASP A 217 -18.86 16.53 -39.08
N GLY A 218 -18.55 15.57 -38.21
CA GLY A 218 -19.32 14.33 -38.02
C GLY A 218 -19.14 13.25 -39.09
N VAL A 219 -18.12 13.35 -39.95
CA VAL A 219 -17.80 12.29 -40.92
C VAL A 219 -17.32 11.04 -40.18
N LYS A 220 -18.01 9.91 -40.37
CA LYS A 220 -17.74 8.64 -39.71
C LYS A 220 -16.36 8.10 -40.08
N ASN A 221 -15.70 7.39 -39.13
CA ASN A 221 -14.37 6.83 -39.33
C ASN A 221 -14.26 5.89 -40.56
N ASN A 222 -15.28 5.07 -40.84
CA ASN A 222 -15.30 4.21 -42.03
C ASN A 222 -15.28 4.98 -43.34
N ILE A 223 -15.78 6.21 -43.37
CA ILE A 223 -15.71 7.10 -44.53
C ILE A 223 -14.31 7.75 -44.59
N LYS A 224 -13.79 8.19 -43.46
CA LYS A 224 -12.41 8.73 -43.36
C LYS A 224 -11.38 7.72 -43.82
N THR A 225 -11.54 6.41 -43.45
CA THR A 225 -10.66 5.33 -43.95
C THR A 225 -10.66 5.25 -45.47
N LYS A 226 -11.86 5.29 -46.11
CA LYS A 226 -11.92 5.30 -47.58
C LYS A 226 -11.27 6.54 -48.17
N PHE A 227 -11.46 7.70 -47.56
CA PHE A 227 -10.85 8.93 -48.02
C PHE A 227 -9.32 8.88 -47.88
N GLU A 228 -8.79 8.30 -46.82
CA GLU A 228 -7.35 8.08 -46.65
C GLU A 228 -6.75 7.24 -47.80
N GLU A 229 -7.45 6.17 -48.20
CA GLU A 229 -7.08 5.37 -49.37
C GLU A 229 -7.16 6.21 -50.67
N TYR A 230 -8.25 6.94 -50.90
CA TYR A 230 -8.45 7.74 -52.13
C TYR A 230 -7.42 8.87 -52.26
N PHE A 231 -7.13 9.56 -51.16
CA PHE A 231 -6.13 10.62 -51.13
C PHE A 231 -4.70 10.07 -51.29
N LYS A 232 -4.40 8.89 -50.65
CA LYS A 232 -3.13 8.20 -50.85
C LYS A 232 -2.91 7.77 -52.29
N GLU A 233 -3.92 7.18 -52.97
CA GLU A 233 -3.88 6.83 -54.37
C GLU A 233 -3.70 8.06 -55.27
N ALA A 234 -4.25 9.21 -54.88
CA ALA A 234 -4.08 10.48 -55.59
C ALA A 234 -2.74 11.17 -55.28
N GLY A 235 -1.85 10.54 -54.49
CA GLY A 235 -0.52 11.04 -54.15
C GLY A 235 -0.46 12.05 -53.02
N TYR A 236 -1.49 12.12 -52.15
CA TYR A 236 -1.47 12.91 -50.95
C TYR A 236 -0.57 12.25 -49.90
N THR A 237 0.33 13.02 -49.31
CA THR A 237 1.40 12.52 -48.43
C THR A 237 1.21 12.98 -46.98
N THR A 238 1.97 12.38 -46.07
CA THR A 238 2.06 12.84 -44.67
C THR A 238 2.59 14.27 -44.57
N GLN A 239 3.42 14.71 -45.51
CA GLN A 239 3.91 16.08 -45.59
C GLN A 239 2.78 17.06 -45.97
N ASP A 240 1.96 16.73 -47.00
CA ASP A 240 0.79 17.52 -47.39
C ASP A 240 -0.20 17.66 -46.22
N TYR A 241 -0.36 16.57 -45.45
CA TYR A 241 -1.19 16.57 -44.25
C TYR A 241 -0.64 17.51 -43.17
N ALA A 242 0.66 17.47 -42.90
CA ALA A 242 1.32 18.37 -41.94
C ALA A 242 1.25 19.84 -42.37
N GLU A 243 1.32 20.13 -43.68
CA GLU A 243 1.11 21.48 -44.22
C GLU A 243 -0.33 21.92 -44.07
N GLY A 244 -1.30 21.03 -44.34
CA GLY A 244 -2.72 21.29 -44.15
C GLY A 244 -3.11 21.67 -42.73
N LYS A 245 -2.43 21.10 -41.72
CA LYS A 245 -2.62 21.44 -40.30
C LYS A 245 -2.25 22.89 -39.95
N LYS A 246 -1.40 23.56 -40.74
CA LYS A 246 -1.02 24.96 -40.54
C LYS A 246 -2.07 25.95 -41.08
N LEU A 247 -3.04 25.45 -41.84
CA LEU A 247 -4.04 26.31 -42.48
C LEU A 247 -5.20 26.70 -41.55
N TYR A 248 -5.30 26.10 -40.37
CA TYR A 248 -6.38 26.35 -39.43
C TYR A 248 -5.89 26.29 -37.97
N THR A 249 -6.60 27.00 -37.11
CA THR A 249 -6.39 26.93 -35.67
C THR A 249 -7.14 25.68 -35.19
N ALA A 250 -6.41 24.71 -34.67
CA ALA A 250 -7.01 23.50 -34.13
C ALA A 250 -7.94 23.88 -32.97
N ASP A 251 -9.16 23.34 -32.98
CA ASP A 251 -10.10 23.51 -31.88
C ASP A 251 -9.46 22.89 -30.62
N GLN A 252 -9.17 23.67 -29.57
CA GLN A 252 -8.68 23.21 -28.28
C GLN A 252 -9.72 22.39 -27.51
N SER A 253 -10.91 22.16 -28.09
CA SER A 253 -12.03 21.49 -27.42
C SER A 253 -11.91 19.97 -27.29
N THR A 254 -10.82 19.36 -27.75
CA THR A 254 -10.61 17.90 -27.69
C THR A 254 -9.46 17.49 -26.76
N ASP A 255 -9.28 18.22 -25.67
CA ASP A 255 -8.33 17.79 -24.64
C ASP A 255 -8.87 16.57 -23.90
N LYS A 256 -8.53 15.37 -24.38
CA LYS A 256 -8.95 14.08 -23.83
C LYS A 256 -7.87 13.52 -22.92
N PRO A 257 -8.25 12.69 -21.90
CA PRO A 257 -7.28 11.99 -21.07
C PRO A 257 -6.47 10.99 -21.92
N VAL A 258 -5.16 11.05 -21.78
CA VAL A 258 -4.20 10.10 -22.35
C VAL A 258 -3.10 9.85 -21.34
N PHE A 259 -2.72 8.59 -21.18
CA PHE A 259 -1.70 8.12 -20.26
C PHE A 259 -0.71 7.25 -21.01
N ASN A 260 0.57 7.58 -20.94
CA ASN A 260 1.64 6.73 -21.43
C ASN A 260 2.20 5.94 -20.25
N VAL A 261 2.15 4.62 -20.34
CA VAL A 261 2.61 3.72 -19.29
C VAL A 261 3.38 2.57 -19.94
N SER A 262 4.55 2.26 -19.38
CA SER A 262 5.38 1.12 -19.82
C SER A 262 5.32 -0.02 -18.82
N ILE A 263 5.28 -1.25 -19.30
CA ILE A 263 5.46 -2.46 -18.50
C ILE A 263 6.65 -3.25 -19.04
N ILE A 264 7.52 -3.71 -18.16
CA ILE A 264 8.71 -4.48 -18.51
C ILE A 264 8.60 -5.87 -17.88
N TYR A 265 8.69 -6.90 -18.69
CA TYR A 265 8.67 -8.30 -18.28
C TYR A 265 10.08 -8.89 -18.39
N ARG A 266 10.53 -9.56 -17.30
CA ARG A 266 11.82 -10.28 -17.25
C ARG A 266 11.64 -11.64 -16.63
N LEU A 267 12.50 -12.59 -17.01
CA LEU A 267 12.62 -13.87 -16.31
C LEU A 267 13.94 -13.86 -15.52
N GLU A 268 13.89 -14.10 -14.23
CA GLU A 268 15.03 -14.13 -13.33
C GLU A 268 14.99 -15.40 -12.48
N GLY A 269 15.91 -16.36 -12.77
CA GLY A 269 15.89 -17.66 -12.11
C GLY A 269 14.60 -18.43 -12.38
N SER A 270 13.82 -18.67 -11.33
CA SER A 270 12.49 -19.30 -11.39
C SER A 270 11.33 -18.32 -11.31
N ASP A 271 11.58 -17.02 -11.47
CA ASP A 271 10.61 -15.98 -11.24
C ASP A 271 10.30 -15.18 -12.53
N LEU A 272 9.06 -14.74 -12.65
CA LEU A 272 8.67 -13.68 -13.58
C LEU A 272 8.68 -12.36 -12.82
N LYS A 273 9.45 -11.40 -13.30
CA LYS A 273 9.51 -10.04 -12.76
C LYS A 273 8.79 -9.07 -13.70
N VAL A 274 7.86 -8.29 -13.14
CA VAL A 274 7.05 -7.32 -13.87
C VAL A 274 7.29 -5.94 -13.27
N GLU A 275 7.81 -5.02 -14.07
CA GLU A 275 8.20 -3.68 -13.60
C GLU A 275 7.39 -2.60 -14.32
N VAL A 276 6.95 -1.59 -13.56
CA VAL A 276 6.40 -0.32 -14.09
C VAL A 276 7.30 0.82 -13.63
N PRO A 277 8.11 1.42 -14.51
CA PRO A 277 8.92 2.59 -14.18
C PRO A 277 8.02 3.82 -14.06
N MET A 278 7.70 4.25 -12.83
CA MET A 278 6.78 5.38 -12.62
C MET A 278 7.32 6.71 -13.16
N GLU A 279 8.64 6.87 -13.22
CA GLU A 279 9.26 8.07 -13.81
C GLU A 279 9.02 8.22 -15.32
N GLU A 280 8.66 7.12 -16.00
CA GLU A 280 8.31 7.13 -17.43
C GLU A 280 6.81 7.38 -17.67
N ILE A 281 5.99 7.46 -16.62
CA ILE A 281 4.55 7.68 -16.78
C ILE A 281 4.30 9.13 -17.16
N GLU A 282 3.65 9.32 -18.30
CA GLU A 282 3.22 10.62 -18.75
C GLU A 282 1.69 10.74 -18.68
N TYR A 283 1.21 11.83 -18.13
CA TYR A 283 -0.22 12.15 -18.04
C TYR A 283 -0.43 13.66 -18.02
N LYS A 284 -1.65 14.10 -18.34
CA LYS A 284 -2.02 15.50 -18.24
C LYS A 284 -2.50 15.83 -16.83
N LYS A 285 -1.99 16.87 -16.19
CA LYS A 285 -2.38 17.31 -14.84
C LYS A 285 -3.88 17.52 -14.65
N LYS A 286 -4.59 17.83 -15.72
CA LYS A 286 -6.06 17.93 -15.75
C LYS A 286 -6.76 16.59 -15.49
N TYR A 287 -6.07 15.49 -15.72
CA TYR A 287 -6.54 14.12 -15.53
C TYR A 287 -5.58 13.34 -14.63
N PRO A 288 -5.54 13.65 -13.29
CA PRO A 288 -4.62 12.98 -12.38
C PRO A 288 -4.84 11.48 -12.37
N LEU A 289 -3.74 10.73 -12.48
CA LEU A 289 -3.71 9.28 -12.42
C LEU A 289 -3.77 8.84 -10.96
N LEU A 290 -4.86 8.19 -10.55
CA LEU A 290 -5.05 7.78 -9.15
C LEU A 290 -4.46 6.40 -8.86
N THR A 291 -4.75 5.40 -9.70
CA THR A 291 -4.33 4.02 -9.44
C THR A 291 -3.89 3.30 -10.70
N LEU A 292 -3.01 2.31 -10.52
CA LEU A 292 -2.65 1.31 -11.52
C LEU A 292 -2.87 -0.09 -10.96
N ASN A 293 -3.52 -0.98 -11.72
CA ASN A 293 -3.56 -2.42 -11.47
C ASN A 293 -2.75 -3.11 -12.58
N VAL A 294 -1.67 -3.73 -12.18
CA VAL A 294 -0.80 -4.50 -13.07
C VAL A 294 -1.24 -5.95 -13.03
N LEU A 295 -1.36 -6.59 -14.19
CA LEU A 295 -1.77 -7.97 -14.36
C LEU A 295 -2.98 -8.38 -13.49
N PRO A 296 -4.12 -7.66 -13.55
CA PRO A 296 -5.23 -7.82 -12.61
C PRO A 296 -5.84 -9.23 -12.62
N TYR A 297 -5.63 -10.00 -13.67
CA TYR A 297 -6.22 -11.33 -13.84
C TYR A 297 -5.18 -12.42 -14.10
N PHE A 298 -3.90 -12.19 -13.77
CA PHE A 298 -2.86 -13.19 -13.94
C PHE A 298 -3.18 -14.46 -13.15
N GLY A 299 -3.20 -15.58 -13.84
CA GLY A 299 -3.50 -16.88 -13.23
C GLY A 299 -4.92 -17.07 -12.73
N ALA A 300 -5.87 -16.19 -13.10
CA ALA A 300 -7.26 -16.27 -12.63
C ALA A 300 -7.85 -17.67 -12.83
N GLY A 301 -8.54 -18.18 -11.80
CA GLY A 301 -9.22 -19.47 -11.81
C GLY A 301 -10.63 -19.37 -12.34
N THR A 302 -11.07 -20.36 -13.13
CA THR A 302 -12.43 -20.42 -13.67
C THR A 302 -13.43 -20.95 -12.64
N SER A 303 -14.72 -20.85 -12.95
CA SER A 303 -15.81 -21.44 -12.14
C SER A 303 -15.80 -22.97 -12.11
N LEU A 304 -14.97 -23.64 -12.91
CA LEU A 304 -14.85 -25.10 -12.98
C LEU A 304 -13.57 -25.63 -12.34
N GLU A 305 -12.63 -24.76 -12.02
CA GLU A 305 -11.36 -25.14 -11.40
C GLU A 305 -11.49 -25.22 -9.88
N GLU A 306 -10.74 -26.15 -9.29
CA GLU A 306 -10.52 -26.24 -7.86
C GLU A 306 -9.24 -25.51 -7.48
N GLY A 307 -9.26 -24.78 -6.38
CA GLY A 307 -8.15 -24.01 -5.89
C GLY A 307 -8.56 -22.95 -4.88
N TYR A 308 -7.63 -22.06 -4.57
CA TYR A 308 -7.88 -20.96 -3.66
C TYR A 308 -7.03 -19.72 -4.00
N LEU A 309 -7.51 -18.59 -3.55
CA LEU A 309 -6.77 -17.35 -3.50
C LEU A 309 -6.11 -17.23 -2.12
N PHE A 310 -4.84 -16.90 -2.09
CA PHE A 310 -4.10 -16.55 -0.89
C PHE A 310 -4.01 -15.03 -0.78
N VAL A 311 -4.39 -14.49 0.39
CA VAL A 311 -4.29 -13.05 0.73
C VAL A 311 -3.57 -12.87 2.08
N PRO A 312 -2.77 -11.79 2.25
CA PRO A 312 -1.92 -11.59 3.44
C PRO A 312 -2.71 -10.95 4.60
N GLU A 313 -3.90 -11.39 4.85
CA GLU A 313 -4.76 -10.92 5.93
C GLU A 313 -4.38 -11.66 7.23
N GLY A 314 -4.06 -10.92 8.29
CA GLY A 314 -3.51 -11.49 9.51
C GLY A 314 -2.18 -12.20 9.27
N GLY A 315 -2.08 -13.45 9.74
CA GLY A 315 -0.95 -14.35 9.42
C GLY A 315 -1.00 -14.88 8.00
N GLY A 316 -2.13 -14.77 7.34
CA GLY A 316 -2.45 -15.27 6.01
C GLY A 316 -3.85 -15.86 5.98
N SER A 317 -4.53 -15.76 4.84
CA SER A 317 -5.90 -16.23 4.69
C SER A 317 -6.17 -16.84 3.32
N ILE A 318 -7.11 -17.78 3.29
CA ILE A 318 -7.54 -18.50 2.10
C ILE A 318 -8.98 -18.08 1.74
N ILE A 319 -9.20 -17.83 0.46
CA ILE A 319 -10.51 -17.69 -0.16
C ILE A 319 -10.63 -18.79 -1.20
N ASN A 320 -11.46 -19.79 -0.94
CA ASN A 320 -11.64 -20.91 -1.86
C ASN A 320 -12.33 -20.45 -3.15
N PHE A 321 -11.93 -21.03 -4.27
CA PHE A 321 -12.61 -20.80 -5.53
C PHE A 321 -14.08 -21.16 -5.39
N ASN A 322 -14.92 -20.35 -6.00
CA ASN A 322 -16.34 -20.63 -6.09
C ASN A 322 -17.04 -20.88 -4.74
N ASN A 323 -16.57 -20.25 -3.65
CA ASN A 323 -17.10 -20.46 -2.29
C ASN A 323 -18.55 -19.96 -2.10
N GLY A 324 -19.16 -19.37 -3.12
CA GLY A 324 -20.54 -18.91 -3.11
C GLY A 324 -20.82 -17.61 -2.33
N LYS A 325 -19.81 -16.99 -1.74
CA LYS A 325 -19.96 -15.77 -0.92
C LYS A 325 -20.09 -14.49 -1.76
N THR A 326 -20.78 -14.58 -2.91
CA THR A 326 -20.93 -13.47 -3.87
C THR A 326 -21.69 -12.24 -3.31
N ALA A 327 -22.48 -12.43 -2.25
CA ALA A 327 -23.16 -11.33 -1.56
C ALA A 327 -22.26 -10.56 -0.57
N GLN A 328 -21.08 -11.09 -0.22
CA GLN A 328 -20.11 -10.45 0.64
C GLN A 328 -19.25 -9.47 -0.16
N SER A 329 -18.63 -8.51 0.50
CA SER A 329 -17.66 -7.64 -0.16
C SER A 329 -16.43 -8.43 -0.63
N SER A 330 -15.87 -8.08 -1.79
CA SER A 330 -14.55 -8.56 -2.20
C SER A 330 -13.49 -8.18 -1.16
N TYR A 331 -12.44 -8.98 -1.06
CA TYR A 331 -11.31 -8.62 -0.21
C TYR A 331 -10.58 -7.39 -0.76
N TYR A 332 -10.23 -6.48 0.13
CA TYR A 332 -9.40 -5.33 -0.18
C TYR A 332 -8.70 -4.85 1.09
N SER A 333 -7.38 -4.72 1.04
CA SER A 333 -6.60 -4.22 2.17
C SER A 333 -5.30 -3.55 1.72
N ASN A 334 -4.92 -2.47 2.43
CA ASN A 334 -3.68 -1.76 2.15
C ASN A 334 -2.47 -2.50 2.73
N VAL A 335 -1.41 -2.57 1.96
CA VAL A 335 -0.12 -3.05 2.45
C VAL A 335 0.47 -2.01 3.42
N TYR A 336 0.95 -2.47 4.56
CA TYR A 336 1.42 -1.66 5.70
C TYR A 336 0.36 -0.71 6.27
N GLY A 337 -0.93 -1.05 6.10
CA GLY A 337 -2.06 -0.28 6.62
C GLY A 337 -2.30 1.04 5.91
N TRP A 338 -3.15 1.84 6.50
CA TRP A 338 -3.53 3.15 5.95
C TRP A 338 -2.44 4.20 6.16
N ASP A 339 -2.25 5.07 5.18
CA ASP A 339 -1.42 6.26 5.35
C ASP A 339 -2.16 7.29 6.23
N MET A 340 -1.68 7.49 7.44
CA MET A 340 -2.31 8.40 8.40
C MET A 340 -2.20 9.87 7.99
N ALA A 341 -1.36 10.21 7.01
CA ALA A 341 -1.29 11.55 6.42
C ALA A 341 -2.40 11.80 5.40
N GLN A 342 -3.20 10.79 5.07
CA GLN A 342 -4.41 10.93 4.26
C GLN A 342 -5.63 11.02 5.15
N GLY A 343 -6.53 11.97 4.88
CA GLY A 343 -7.77 12.10 5.63
C GLY A 343 -8.64 10.85 5.51
N ARG A 344 -9.04 10.29 6.64
CA ARG A 344 -10.02 9.20 6.70
C ARG A 344 -10.89 9.29 7.94
N GLU A 345 -12.00 8.61 7.91
CA GLU A 345 -12.80 8.38 9.11
C GLU A 345 -12.13 7.36 10.03
N SER A 346 -12.39 7.47 11.33
CA SER A 346 -11.94 6.51 12.32
C SER A 346 -12.63 5.16 12.11
N LEU A 347 -11.88 4.07 12.22
CA LEU A 347 -12.37 2.70 12.10
C LEU A 347 -12.18 1.95 13.41
N VAL A 348 -13.09 1.02 13.72
CA VAL A 348 -12.96 0.12 14.89
C VAL A 348 -11.83 -0.86 14.66
N HIS A 349 -11.88 -1.52 13.50
CA HIS A 349 -10.89 -2.49 13.08
C HIS A 349 -10.43 -2.11 11.67
N GLU A 350 -9.15 -2.15 11.46
CA GLU A 350 -8.55 -1.99 10.17
C GLU A 350 -8.07 -3.35 9.68
N THR A 351 -8.64 -3.83 8.58
CA THR A 351 -8.01 -4.91 7.83
C THR A 351 -6.75 -4.35 7.20
N ARG A 352 -5.61 -4.99 7.44
CA ARG A 352 -4.32 -4.54 6.92
C ARG A 352 -3.43 -5.71 6.58
N ASN A 353 -2.53 -5.49 5.66
CA ASN A 353 -1.52 -6.44 5.28
C ASN A 353 -0.18 -6.04 5.90
N TYR A 354 0.47 -6.95 6.59
CA TYR A 354 1.79 -6.73 7.20
C TYR A 354 2.93 -7.05 6.22
N TYR A 355 2.62 -7.72 5.14
CA TYR A 355 3.56 -8.11 4.09
C TYR A 355 2.91 -8.01 2.72
N GLY A 356 3.72 -7.70 1.72
CA GLY A 356 3.26 -7.44 0.36
C GLY A 356 3.24 -8.71 -0.50
N VAL A 357 2.44 -9.73 -0.13
CA VAL A 357 2.40 -11.00 -0.86
C VAL A 357 0.97 -11.47 -1.06
N PHE A 358 0.64 -11.93 -2.26
CA PHE A 358 -0.60 -12.66 -2.55
C PHE A 358 -0.31 -13.85 -3.48
N GLY A 359 -1.27 -14.73 -3.69
CA GLY A 359 -1.04 -15.88 -4.55
C GLY A 359 -2.31 -16.58 -5.00
N ILE A 360 -2.14 -17.53 -5.90
CA ILE A 360 -3.20 -18.40 -6.40
C ILE A 360 -2.70 -19.84 -6.44
N SER A 361 -3.48 -20.75 -5.89
CA SER A 361 -3.27 -22.19 -5.99
C SER A 361 -4.31 -22.83 -6.89
N LYS A 362 -3.87 -23.72 -7.80
CA LYS A 362 -4.71 -24.49 -8.72
C LYS A 362 -4.29 -25.96 -8.72
N GLY A 363 -4.94 -26.73 -7.87
CA GLY A 363 -4.66 -28.17 -7.75
C GLY A 363 -3.27 -28.44 -7.19
N ASP A 364 -2.36 -28.89 -8.02
CA ASP A 364 -0.99 -29.29 -7.66
C ASP A 364 0.07 -28.20 -7.88
N SER A 365 -0.33 -27.00 -8.24
CA SER A 365 0.58 -25.91 -8.58
C SER A 365 0.04 -24.59 -8.07
N SER A 366 0.96 -23.71 -7.66
CA SER A 366 0.64 -22.37 -7.19
C SER A 366 1.65 -21.33 -7.66
N PHE A 367 1.33 -20.07 -7.44
CA PHE A 367 2.33 -19.00 -7.47
C PHE A 367 2.12 -18.04 -6.31
N LEU A 368 3.21 -17.38 -5.94
CA LEU A 368 3.22 -16.19 -5.10
C LEU A 368 3.60 -14.97 -5.93
N CYS A 369 2.95 -13.85 -5.69
CA CYS A 369 3.38 -12.54 -6.14
C CYS A 369 3.90 -11.76 -4.93
N MET A 370 5.19 -11.41 -4.92
CA MET A 370 5.82 -10.53 -3.96
C MET A 370 5.92 -9.12 -4.55
N LEU A 371 5.47 -8.12 -3.79
CA LEU A 371 5.58 -6.71 -4.15
C LEU A 371 6.98 -6.21 -3.73
N GLU A 372 7.96 -6.42 -4.61
CA GLU A 372 9.38 -6.17 -4.33
C GLU A 372 9.67 -4.67 -4.17
N ASP A 373 9.09 -3.84 -5.07
CA ASP A 373 9.13 -2.38 -4.98
C ASP A 373 7.72 -1.80 -5.12
N GLY A 374 7.48 -0.67 -4.46
CA GLY A 374 6.18 0.00 -4.50
C GLY A 374 5.13 -0.59 -3.53
N ALA A 375 5.48 -1.56 -2.69
CA ALA A 375 4.57 -2.15 -1.69
C ALA A 375 3.93 -1.08 -0.78
N ALA A 376 4.65 0.01 -0.49
CA ALA A 376 4.12 1.12 0.30
C ALA A 376 2.94 1.87 -0.36
N TYR A 377 2.76 1.74 -1.66
CA TYR A 377 1.65 2.31 -2.42
C TYR A 377 0.54 1.30 -2.70
N ALA A 378 0.78 0.02 -2.38
CA ALA A 378 -0.08 -1.06 -2.81
C ALA A 378 -1.25 -1.33 -1.86
N SER A 379 -2.31 -1.82 -2.45
CA SER A 379 -3.37 -2.57 -1.81
C SER A 379 -3.53 -3.91 -2.54
N ILE A 380 -3.95 -4.94 -1.83
CA ILE A 380 -4.22 -6.26 -2.39
C ILE A 380 -5.73 -6.46 -2.40
N GLY A 381 -6.25 -6.82 -3.56
CA GLY A 381 -7.64 -7.17 -3.77
C GLY A 381 -7.79 -8.62 -4.21
N ALA A 382 -8.90 -9.26 -3.82
CA ALA A 382 -9.26 -10.60 -4.29
C ALA A 382 -10.78 -10.74 -4.42
N ASP A 383 -11.21 -11.41 -5.45
CA ASP A 383 -12.63 -11.66 -5.70
C ASP A 383 -12.88 -13.05 -6.27
N ILE A 384 -14.11 -13.51 -6.11
CA ILE A 384 -14.55 -14.83 -6.51
C ILE A 384 -15.46 -14.78 -7.74
N SER A 385 -15.50 -15.90 -8.44
CA SER A 385 -16.41 -16.15 -9.56
C SER A 385 -17.87 -15.91 -9.16
N GLY A 386 -18.65 -15.32 -10.09
CA GLY A 386 -20.09 -15.14 -9.95
C GLY A 386 -20.51 -13.79 -9.38
N ARG A 387 -19.56 -12.88 -9.07
CA ARG A 387 -19.86 -11.50 -8.63
C ARG A 387 -19.86 -10.52 -9.82
N SER A 388 -18.70 -10.20 -10.33
CA SER A 388 -18.51 -9.28 -11.45
C SER A 388 -18.21 -9.99 -12.77
N ASN A 389 -17.67 -11.20 -12.67
CA ASN A 389 -17.30 -12.08 -13.77
C ASN A 389 -17.27 -13.53 -13.30
N SER A 390 -16.90 -14.46 -14.18
CA SER A 390 -16.87 -15.91 -13.90
C SER A 390 -15.50 -16.41 -13.41
N TYR A 391 -14.64 -15.51 -12.87
CA TYR A 391 -13.28 -15.86 -12.46
C TYR A 391 -13.00 -15.56 -11.00
N ASN A 392 -12.09 -16.36 -10.43
CA ASN A 392 -11.49 -16.14 -9.11
C ASN A 392 -10.10 -15.54 -9.31
N TYR A 393 -9.81 -14.39 -8.74
CA TYR A 393 -8.56 -13.68 -8.97
C TYR A 393 -8.10 -12.88 -7.75
N ALA A 394 -6.79 -12.68 -7.66
CA ALA A 394 -6.15 -11.78 -6.70
C ALA A 394 -5.11 -10.93 -7.43
N SER A 395 -4.99 -9.68 -7.05
CA SER A 395 -4.03 -8.75 -7.66
C SER A 395 -3.68 -7.59 -6.73
N ALA A 396 -2.59 -6.89 -7.05
CA ALA A 396 -2.26 -5.62 -6.42
C ALA A 396 -2.82 -4.43 -7.22
N SER A 397 -3.16 -3.37 -6.48
CA SER A 397 -3.50 -2.05 -7.00
C SER A 397 -2.59 -1.03 -6.34
N PHE A 398 -1.92 -0.20 -7.14
CA PHE A 398 -0.98 0.80 -6.66
C PHE A 398 -1.61 2.19 -6.71
N GLY A 399 -1.65 2.88 -5.57
CA GLY A 399 -2.00 4.29 -5.48
C GLY A 399 -0.88 5.16 -6.03
N ILE A 400 -1.14 5.90 -7.11
CA ILE A 400 -0.13 6.70 -7.80
C ILE A 400 -0.16 8.16 -7.32
N LEU A 401 -1.32 8.81 -7.42
CA LEU A 401 -1.52 10.16 -6.90
C LEU A 401 -2.59 10.14 -5.83
N HIS A 402 -2.26 10.64 -4.65
CA HIS A 402 -3.25 10.83 -3.61
C HIS A 402 -4.18 12.01 -3.94
N ARG A 403 -5.48 11.80 -3.66
CA ARG A 403 -6.53 12.81 -3.74
C ARG A 403 -7.13 13.04 -2.37
N GLU A 404 -7.24 14.30 -1.99
CA GLU A 404 -7.93 14.72 -0.77
C GLU A 404 -9.13 15.59 -1.11
N GLN A 405 -10.27 15.31 -0.48
CA GLN A 405 -11.45 16.16 -0.53
C GLN A 405 -11.35 17.22 0.55
N CYS A 406 -11.46 18.47 0.16
CA CYS A 406 -11.46 19.60 1.06
C CYS A 406 -12.83 20.27 1.04
N ASP A 407 -13.42 20.48 2.21
CA ASP A 407 -14.63 21.25 2.35
C ASP A 407 -14.32 22.74 2.15
N VAL A 408 -14.89 23.34 1.15
CA VAL A 408 -14.82 24.80 0.98
C VAL A 408 -15.82 25.42 1.93
N ALA A 409 -15.29 26.01 2.99
CA ALA A 409 -16.13 26.79 3.92
C ALA A 409 -16.68 27.98 3.17
N ASP A 410 -17.84 27.86 2.57
CA ASP A 410 -18.80 28.94 2.37
C ASP A 410 -20.11 28.49 1.69
N LYS A 411 -21.03 29.41 1.53
CA LYS A 411 -22.41 29.40 1.04
C LYS A 411 -22.84 28.43 -0.07
N TYR A 412 -21.92 27.61 -0.61
CA TYR A 412 -22.17 26.78 -1.80
C TYR A 412 -22.04 25.26 -1.60
N ASN A 413 -21.80 24.75 -0.39
CA ASN A 413 -21.66 23.30 -0.14
C ASN A 413 -20.86 22.53 -1.22
N GLY A 414 -19.77 23.10 -1.70
CA GLY A 414 -18.93 22.50 -2.73
C GLY A 414 -17.73 21.81 -2.11
N ALA A 415 -17.47 20.56 -2.49
CA ALA A 415 -16.20 19.90 -2.26
C ALA A 415 -15.19 20.32 -3.32
N MET A 416 -13.97 20.63 -2.91
CA MET A 416 -12.82 20.82 -3.78
C MET A 416 -11.86 19.64 -3.59
N PHE A 417 -11.32 19.14 -4.69
CA PHE A 417 -10.32 18.08 -4.65
C PHE A 417 -8.92 18.65 -4.83
N VAL A 418 -8.00 18.21 -3.98
CA VAL A 418 -6.57 18.51 -4.07
C VAL A 418 -5.85 17.22 -4.40
N TYR A 419 -4.93 17.27 -5.34
CA TYR A 419 -4.13 16.14 -5.79
C TYR A 419 -2.66 16.39 -5.48
N GLU A 420 -1.90 15.32 -5.35
CA GLU A 420 -0.44 15.41 -5.35
C GLU A 420 0.07 16.06 -6.63
N ASP A 421 1.16 16.82 -6.52
CA ASP A 421 1.68 17.60 -7.63
C ASP A 421 2.41 16.77 -8.69
N ALA A 422 2.95 15.60 -8.31
CA ALA A 422 3.75 14.76 -9.19
C ALA A 422 3.70 13.28 -8.78
N ILE A 423 3.83 12.40 -9.77
CA ILE A 423 3.99 10.96 -9.58
C ILE A 423 5.32 10.67 -8.85
N PRO A 424 5.34 9.72 -7.89
CA PRO A 424 6.58 9.21 -7.31
C PRO A 424 7.55 8.72 -8.39
N LYS A 425 8.86 8.76 -8.11
CA LYS A 425 9.88 8.39 -9.09
C LYS A 425 10.35 6.94 -8.98
N GLU A 426 9.91 6.28 -7.95
CA GLU A 426 10.22 4.88 -7.69
C GLU A 426 9.58 3.99 -8.79
N LYS A 427 9.97 2.76 -8.87
CA LYS A 427 9.32 1.78 -9.73
C LYS A 427 8.35 0.91 -8.94
N LEU A 428 7.38 0.33 -9.63
CA LEU A 428 6.54 -0.74 -9.10
C LEU A 428 7.09 -2.06 -9.61
N VAL A 429 7.24 -3.03 -8.72
CA VAL A 429 7.77 -4.35 -9.08
C VAL A 429 6.95 -5.45 -8.45
N GLU A 430 6.37 -6.28 -9.29
CA GLU A 430 5.71 -7.54 -8.95
C GLU A 430 6.62 -8.70 -9.36
N ARG A 431 6.98 -9.56 -8.39
CA ARG A 431 7.76 -10.79 -8.63
C ARG A 431 6.87 -12.00 -8.43
N TYR A 432 6.62 -12.74 -9.48
CA TYR A 432 5.86 -13.97 -9.47
C TYR A 432 6.78 -15.17 -9.38
N ARG A 433 6.70 -15.91 -8.29
CA ARG A 433 7.43 -17.15 -8.04
C ARG A 433 6.49 -18.34 -8.13
N PHE A 434 6.82 -19.29 -8.98
CA PHE A 434 6.01 -20.47 -9.24
C PHE A 434 6.44 -21.62 -8.34
N VAL A 435 5.45 -22.29 -7.74
CA VAL A 435 5.62 -23.38 -6.78
C VAL A 435 4.98 -24.64 -7.33
N ASP A 436 5.76 -25.73 -7.39
CA ASP A 436 5.32 -27.03 -7.90
C ASP A 436 4.51 -27.79 -6.81
N SER A 437 3.60 -27.09 -6.15
CA SER A 437 2.70 -27.59 -5.12
C SER A 437 1.49 -26.66 -4.98
N GLY A 438 0.34 -27.22 -4.63
CA GLY A 438 -0.86 -26.47 -4.25
C GLY A 438 -0.92 -26.11 -2.76
N SER A 439 0.05 -26.51 -1.95
CA SER A 439 0.06 -26.28 -0.51
C SER A 439 0.49 -24.86 -0.14
N TYR A 440 -0.25 -24.20 0.75
CA TYR A 440 0.14 -22.91 1.30
C TYR A 440 1.41 -22.99 2.18
N VAL A 441 1.71 -24.16 2.73
CA VAL A 441 2.95 -24.39 3.47
C VAL A 441 4.16 -24.30 2.55
N GLU A 442 4.07 -24.94 1.37
CA GLU A 442 5.14 -24.82 0.35
C GLU A 442 5.23 -23.40 -0.24
N MET A 443 4.09 -22.72 -0.37
CA MET A 443 4.09 -21.31 -0.73
C MET A 443 4.79 -20.46 0.35
N ALA A 444 4.52 -20.69 1.64
CA ALA A 444 5.17 -19.99 2.74
C ALA A 444 6.67 -20.29 2.82
N ASN A 445 7.07 -21.54 2.58
CA ASN A 445 8.48 -21.95 2.47
C ASN A 445 9.17 -21.23 1.31
N SER A 446 8.49 -21.09 0.16
CA SER A 446 8.99 -20.34 -0.99
C SER A 446 9.15 -18.84 -0.67
N TYR A 447 8.25 -18.27 0.13
CA TYR A 447 8.39 -16.88 0.63
C TYR A 447 9.55 -16.76 1.61
N HIS A 448 9.74 -17.74 2.50
CA HIS A 448 10.93 -17.81 3.36
C HIS A 448 12.24 -17.77 2.56
N ASP A 449 12.33 -18.56 1.48
CA ASP A 449 13.51 -18.56 0.62
C ASP A 449 13.73 -17.19 -0.04
N TYR A 450 12.67 -16.53 -0.48
CA TYR A 450 12.73 -15.15 -0.98
C TYR A 450 13.24 -14.16 0.09
N LEU A 451 12.78 -14.28 1.35
CA LEU A 451 13.26 -13.43 2.45
C LEU A 451 14.77 -13.64 2.69
N ARG A 452 15.25 -14.90 2.63
CA ARG A 452 16.68 -15.21 2.73
C ARG A 452 17.49 -14.65 1.57
N GLU A 453 16.96 -14.72 0.36
CA GLU A 453 17.58 -14.10 -0.84
C GLU A 453 17.66 -12.58 -0.69
N THR A 454 16.60 -11.96 -0.17
CA THR A 454 16.49 -10.50 -0.04
C THR A 454 17.36 -9.93 1.08
N TYR A 455 17.34 -10.55 2.27
CA TYR A 455 18.04 -10.03 3.46
C TYR A 455 19.39 -10.68 3.72
N GLY A 456 19.69 -11.79 3.07
CA GLY A 456 20.99 -12.46 3.19
C GLY A 456 21.36 -12.79 4.63
N GLN A 457 22.51 -12.29 5.07
CA GLN A 457 23.03 -12.55 6.43
C GLN A 457 22.28 -11.83 7.54
N SER A 458 21.43 -10.89 7.23
CA SER A 458 20.58 -10.20 8.21
C SER A 458 19.31 -11.00 8.58
N PHE A 459 19.00 -12.05 7.83
CA PHE A 459 17.89 -12.95 8.12
C PHE A 459 18.41 -14.38 8.26
N THR A 460 18.84 -14.71 9.48
CA THR A 460 19.48 -15.99 9.81
C THR A 460 18.72 -16.71 10.92
N ALA A 461 18.88 -18.03 10.96
CA ALA A 461 18.26 -18.85 11.99
C ALA A 461 18.66 -18.41 13.41
N ASN A 462 17.69 -18.46 14.32
CA ASN A 462 17.90 -18.20 15.73
C ASN A 462 18.92 -19.19 16.32
N ASN A 463 19.79 -18.68 17.18
CA ASN A 463 20.72 -19.53 17.92
C ASN A 463 20.09 -20.18 19.16
N ASP A 464 19.00 -19.60 19.67
CA ASP A 464 18.31 -20.03 20.88
C ASP A 464 17.02 -20.76 20.51
N SER A 465 16.89 -21.99 20.99
CA SER A 465 15.73 -22.84 20.77
C SER A 465 14.69 -22.76 21.89
N ALA A 466 14.98 -21.99 22.96
CA ALA A 466 14.09 -21.87 24.10
C ALA A 466 12.88 -20.98 23.78
N VAL A 467 11.74 -21.28 24.38
CA VAL A 467 10.51 -20.51 24.25
C VAL A 467 10.74 -19.04 24.58
N PRO A 468 10.47 -18.10 23.67
CA PRO A 468 10.53 -16.67 23.97
C PRO A 468 9.38 -16.26 24.90
N VAL A 469 9.73 -15.63 26.03
CA VAL A 469 8.73 -15.07 26.97
C VAL A 469 8.90 -13.56 27.02
N LEU A 470 7.87 -12.82 26.63
CA LEU A 470 7.82 -11.37 26.66
C LEU A 470 7.06 -10.89 27.89
N VAL A 471 7.70 -10.06 28.71
CA VAL A 471 7.06 -9.34 29.83
C VAL A 471 7.12 -7.83 29.56
N SER A 472 5.97 -7.21 29.39
CA SER A 472 5.84 -5.77 29.24
C SER A 472 5.45 -5.12 30.57
N PHE A 473 6.24 -4.17 31.08
CA PHE A 473 5.88 -3.39 32.25
C PHE A 473 5.28 -2.05 31.89
N ILE A 474 4.12 -1.74 32.47
CA ILE A 474 3.51 -0.42 32.36
C ILE A 474 4.05 0.47 33.48
N GLY A 475 4.92 1.44 33.13
CA GLY A 475 5.53 2.36 34.09
C GLY A 475 4.52 3.37 34.65
N ALA A 476 4.07 4.31 33.81
CA ALA A 476 3.13 5.34 34.22
C ALA A 476 2.07 5.63 33.17
N VAL A 477 0.87 5.97 33.61
CA VAL A 477 -0.23 6.47 32.78
C VAL A 477 -0.61 7.88 33.24
N ASP A 478 -1.25 8.69 32.41
CA ASP A 478 -1.75 9.98 32.80
C ASP A 478 -3.08 9.84 33.56
N LYS A 479 -3.20 10.61 34.65
CA LYS A 479 -4.42 10.73 35.45
C LYS A 479 -4.76 12.18 35.72
N MET A 480 -6.02 12.52 35.58
CA MET A 480 -6.51 13.85 35.96
C MET A 480 -6.63 13.93 37.50
N GLU A 481 -5.88 14.82 38.11
CA GLU A 481 -5.93 15.12 39.55
C GLU A 481 -6.42 16.54 39.76
N GLN A 482 -7.19 16.76 40.83
CA GLN A 482 -7.61 18.10 41.24
C GLN A 482 -6.50 18.72 42.11
N VAL A 483 -5.90 19.79 41.63
CA VAL A 483 -4.87 20.53 42.36
C VAL A 483 -5.44 21.94 42.63
N MET A 484 -5.77 22.24 43.89
CA MET A 484 -6.41 23.51 44.27
C MET A 484 -7.65 23.85 43.42
N GLY A 485 -8.48 22.82 43.10
CA GLY A 485 -9.65 22.99 42.27
C GLY A 485 -9.44 23.04 40.76
N VAL A 486 -8.18 22.98 40.30
CA VAL A 486 -7.85 22.96 38.88
C VAL A 486 -7.55 21.53 38.45
N PRO A 487 -8.17 20.99 37.36
CA PRO A 487 -7.83 19.68 36.83
C PRO A 487 -6.45 19.74 36.16
N VAL A 488 -5.55 18.89 36.63
CA VAL A 488 -4.17 18.77 36.12
C VAL A 488 -3.88 17.32 35.76
N SER A 489 -3.44 17.05 34.55
CA SER A 489 -2.96 15.73 34.18
C SER A 489 -1.56 15.51 34.74
N ARG A 490 -1.37 14.38 35.46
CA ARG A 490 -0.09 13.98 36.04
C ARG A 490 0.18 12.49 35.82
N PRO A 491 1.46 12.09 35.64
CA PRO A 491 1.81 10.68 35.59
C PRO A 491 1.43 9.94 36.88
N LEU A 492 0.61 8.90 36.77
CA LEU A 492 0.30 7.94 37.82
C LEU A 492 1.26 6.76 37.69
N SER A 493 2.08 6.49 38.72
CA SER A 493 2.99 5.35 38.75
C SER A 493 2.20 4.05 38.92
N LEU A 494 2.45 3.11 38.04
CA LEU A 494 1.90 1.74 38.06
C LEU A 494 2.99 0.71 38.38
N THR A 495 4.22 0.90 37.83
CA THR A 495 5.37 0.05 38.12
C THR A 495 6.61 0.93 38.20
N THR A 496 7.21 1.00 39.38
CA THR A 496 8.53 1.63 39.59
C THR A 496 9.66 0.75 39.08
N PHE A 497 10.84 1.32 38.81
CA PHE A 497 12.02 0.55 38.38
C PHE A 497 12.43 -0.52 39.41
N LYS A 498 12.23 -0.25 40.70
CA LYS A 498 12.49 -1.22 41.80
C LYS A 498 11.46 -2.35 41.78
N GLU A 499 10.19 -2.06 41.63
CA GLU A 499 9.13 -3.07 41.55
C GLU A 499 9.32 -3.95 40.31
N ALA A 500 9.64 -3.36 39.12
CA ALA A 500 9.95 -4.13 37.92
C ALA A 500 11.15 -5.08 38.17
N ARG A 501 12.20 -4.60 38.83
CA ARG A 501 13.33 -5.42 39.18
C ARG A 501 12.93 -6.58 40.13
N ASN A 502 12.15 -6.31 41.17
CA ASN A 502 11.71 -7.35 42.12
C ASN A 502 10.86 -8.43 41.41
N ILE A 503 10.01 -8.04 40.50
CA ILE A 503 9.23 -9.01 39.69
C ILE A 503 10.15 -9.84 38.80
N LEU A 504 11.18 -9.26 38.19
CA LEU A 504 12.14 -10.01 37.40
C LEU A 504 13.00 -10.96 38.26
N GLU A 505 13.32 -10.58 39.50
CA GLU A 505 13.98 -11.44 40.47
C GLU A 505 13.09 -12.65 40.77
N GLU A 506 11.80 -12.43 41.07
CA GLU A 506 10.85 -13.52 41.36
C GLU A 506 10.65 -14.46 40.17
N LEU A 507 10.51 -13.92 38.93
CA LEU A 507 10.38 -14.73 37.71
C LEU A 507 11.63 -15.59 37.45
N ASN A 508 12.82 -15.02 37.66
CA ASN A 508 14.08 -15.72 37.50
C ASN A 508 14.27 -16.85 38.54
N GLU A 509 13.93 -16.56 39.81
CA GLU A 509 13.96 -17.56 40.88
C GLU A 509 12.99 -18.72 40.65
N ASN A 510 11.86 -18.45 39.95
CA ASN A 510 10.90 -19.47 39.56
C ASN A 510 11.23 -20.16 38.23
N GLY A 511 12.38 -19.87 37.63
CA GLY A 511 12.95 -20.60 36.51
C GLY A 511 12.42 -20.22 35.14
N VAL A 512 11.75 -19.06 34.97
CA VAL A 512 11.32 -18.56 33.65
C VAL A 512 12.58 -18.21 32.83
N LYS A 513 12.72 -18.86 31.67
CA LYS A 513 13.86 -18.71 30.75
C LYS A 513 13.58 -17.76 29.62
N ASN A 514 14.61 -17.44 28.82
CA ASN A 514 14.56 -16.64 27.58
C ASN A 514 13.65 -15.41 27.67
N LEU A 515 13.79 -14.68 28.80
CA LEU A 515 12.91 -13.58 29.15
C LEU A 515 13.34 -12.30 28.42
N SER A 516 12.45 -11.79 27.60
CA SER A 516 12.53 -10.45 27.02
C SER A 516 11.60 -9.49 27.78
N VAL A 517 12.12 -8.32 28.13
CA VAL A 517 11.45 -7.34 28.98
C VAL A 517 11.22 -6.05 28.16
N LYS A 518 9.99 -5.59 28.09
CA LYS A 518 9.63 -4.32 27.45
C LYS A 518 9.19 -3.31 28.51
N LEU A 519 9.92 -2.21 28.64
CA LEU A 519 9.61 -1.15 29.59
C LEU A 519 8.82 -0.04 28.90
N CYS A 520 7.50 0.03 29.14
CA CYS A 520 6.57 0.94 28.52
C CYS A 520 6.24 2.15 29.43
N GLY A 521 6.01 3.31 28.86
CA GLY A 521 5.51 4.48 29.61
C GLY A 521 6.40 4.96 30.75
N PHE A 522 7.71 4.80 30.63
CA PHE A 522 8.66 5.13 31.68
C PHE A 522 9.31 6.52 31.51
N MET A 523 9.11 7.17 30.38
CA MET A 523 9.68 8.47 30.03
C MET A 523 8.66 9.39 29.38
N ASN A 524 8.99 10.68 29.28
CA ASN A 524 8.26 11.71 28.56
C ASN A 524 6.75 11.74 28.89
N GLY A 525 6.39 11.63 30.16
CA GLY A 525 5.02 11.72 30.66
C GLY A 525 4.29 10.39 30.88
N GLY A 526 4.84 9.27 30.44
CA GLY A 526 4.23 7.95 30.58
C GLY A 526 3.68 7.39 29.25
N MET A 527 2.64 6.58 29.30
CA MET A 527 2.03 5.96 28.12
C MET A 527 1.52 6.99 27.10
N LYS A 528 0.97 8.13 27.56
CA LYS A 528 0.67 9.27 26.71
C LYS A 528 1.93 10.13 26.53
N GLN A 529 2.86 9.59 25.77
CA GLN A 529 4.19 10.16 25.59
C GLN A 529 4.13 11.52 24.88
N THR A 530 4.87 12.51 25.40
CA THR A 530 5.19 13.73 24.64
C THR A 530 6.26 13.41 23.59
N ILE A 531 6.46 14.30 22.62
CA ILE A 531 7.50 14.09 21.59
C ILE A 531 8.83 13.72 22.24
N LEU A 532 9.46 12.71 21.69
CA LEU A 532 10.75 12.20 22.19
C LEU A 532 11.91 13.04 21.67
N SER A 533 11.98 14.31 22.10
CA SER A 533 13.11 15.20 21.81
C SER A 533 14.36 14.85 22.63
N LYS A 534 14.13 14.31 23.81
CA LYS A 534 15.11 13.71 24.73
C LYS A 534 14.38 12.77 25.66
N ALA A 535 15.10 11.80 26.26
CA ALA A 535 14.53 10.89 27.24
C ALA A 535 14.48 11.53 28.63
N ASP A 536 13.32 12.03 29.03
CA ASP A 536 13.06 12.51 30.38
C ASP A 536 12.32 11.45 31.18
N LEU A 537 12.99 10.86 32.16
CA LEU A 537 12.42 9.81 33.01
C LEU A 537 11.25 10.36 33.82
N VAL A 538 10.18 9.57 33.93
CA VAL A 538 9.07 9.85 34.84
C VAL A 538 9.56 9.71 36.28
N LYS A 539 9.77 10.83 36.97
CA LYS A 539 10.37 10.90 38.31
C LYS A 539 9.69 10.01 39.36
N ARG A 540 8.37 9.77 39.21
CA ARG A 540 7.59 8.92 40.09
C ARG A 540 7.94 7.43 40.01
N LEU A 541 8.68 7.00 38.97
CA LEU A 541 9.08 5.62 38.76
C LEU A 541 10.44 5.29 39.39
N GLY A 542 11.19 6.31 39.78
CA GLY A 542 12.50 6.15 40.37
C GLY A 542 13.58 7.07 39.80
N SER A 543 14.79 6.90 40.25
CA SER A 543 15.95 7.65 39.81
C SER A 543 16.66 6.99 38.63
N LYS A 544 17.59 7.72 37.99
CA LYS A 544 18.51 7.16 36.99
C LYS A 544 19.32 5.97 37.49
N LYS A 545 19.64 5.99 38.80
CA LYS A 545 20.36 4.86 39.45
C LYS A 545 19.47 3.62 39.53
N ASP A 546 18.19 3.79 39.86
CA ASP A 546 17.24 2.67 39.94
C ASP A 546 17.01 2.05 38.55
N LEU A 547 16.91 2.86 37.48
CA LEU A 547 16.80 2.36 36.11
C LEU A 547 18.07 1.60 35.67
N LYS A 548 19.30 2.13 35.99
CA LYS A 548 20.55 1.42 35.70
C LYS A 548 20.64 0.11 36.49
N ALA A 549 20.14 0.08 37.70
CA ALA A 549 20.12 -1.17 38.50
C ALA A 549 19.17 -2.21 37.89
N LEU A 550 18.05 -1.79 37.31
CA LEU A 550 17.13 -2.67 36.59
C LEU A 550 17.78 -3.24 35.32
N THR A 551 18.37 -2.38 34.47
CA THR A 551 19.01 -2.83 33.23
C THR A 551 20.24 -3.71 33.49
N SER A 552 21.06 -3.40 34.50
CA SER A 552 22.19 -4.23 34.90
C SER A 552 21.72 -5.61 35.38
N TYR A 553 20.71 -5.66 36.25
CA TYR A 553 20.13 -6.92 36.71
C TYR A 553 19.65 -7.80 35.56
N ALA A 554 18.89 -7.22 34.64
CA ALA A 554 18.40 -7.95 33.45
C ALA A 554 19.57 -8.53 32.64
N SER A 555 20.58 -7.72 32.33
CA SER A 555 21.75 -8.17 31.57
C SER A 555 22.57 -9.25 32.29
N GLU A 556 22.83 -9.11 33.63
CA GLU A 556 23.57 -10.06 34.43
C GLU A 556 22.89 -11.43 34.53
N ASN A 557 21.57 -11.48 34.33
CA ASN A 557 20.78 -12.71 34.37
C ASN A 557 20.31 -13.18 32.96
N GLY A 558 20.95 -12.70 31.91
CA GLY A 558 20.66 -13.14 30.54
C GLY A 558 19.33 -12.67 29.97
N MET A 559 18.66 -11.74 30.62
CA MET A 559 17.40 -11.16 30.16
C MET A 559 17.67 -10.01 29.21
N LYS A 560 16.87 -9.88 28.12
CA LYS A 560 16.97 -8.77 27.19
C LYS A 560 15.96 -7.68 27.55
N LEU A 561 16.40 -6.50 27.95
CA LEU A 561 15.52 -5.39 28.31
C LEU A 561 15.50 -4.33 27.22
N TYR A 562 14.31 -4.03 26.71
CA TYR A 562 14.05 -3.09 25.65
C TYR A 562 13.33 -1.84 26.16
N PHE A 563 13.77 -0.69 25.69
CA PHE A 563 13.10 0.58 25.94
C PHE A 563 12.01 0.82 24.88
N ASP A 564 10.78 0.90 25.33
CA ASP A 564 9.64 1.07 24.47
C ASP A 564 9.30 2.56 24.30
N GLY A 565 9.00 2.97 23.07
CA GLY A 565 8.71 4.36 22.74
C GLY A 565 7.75 4.57 21.59
N VAL A 566 7.06 5.70 21.64
CA VAL A 566 6.24 6.25 20.56
C VAL A 566 7.09 7.25 19.79
N THR A 567 7.28 7.02 18.50
CA THR A 567 8.19 7.80 17.65
C THR A 567 7.51 8.48 16.47
N ASN A 568 6.29 8.04 16.10
CA ASN A 568 5.53 8.57 14.98
C ASN A 568 4.46 9.60 15.37
N TYR A 569 4.17 9.72 16.69
CA TYR A 569 3.07 10.54 17.19
C TYR A 569 3.50 11.48 18.32
N ALA A 570 2.81 12.61 18.41
CA ALA A 570 2.86 13.50 19.55
C ALA A 570 1.48 13.62 20.18
N TYR A 571 1.33 13.09 21.39
CA TYR A 571 0.05 13.10 22.14
C TYR A 571 -0.18 14.39 22.93
N ASN A 572 0.80 15.25 23.06
CA ASN A 572 0.71 16.46 23.86
C ASN A 572 1.27 17.68 23.11
N LYS A 573 0.41 18.70 22.94
CA LYS A 573 0.76 19.97 22.30
C LYS A 573 1.56 20.91 23.20
N LYS A 574 1.55 20.70 24.52
CA LYS A 574 2.07 21.68 25.51
C LYS A 574 3.56 21.52 25.83
N ASN A 575 4.32 20.83 25.00
CA ASN A 575 5.76 20.73 25.21
C ASN A 575 6.49 21.78 24.38
N ASP A 576 7.37 22.56 24.99
CA ASP A 576 8.18 23.59 24.33
C ASP A 576 9.06 23.02 23.19
N ASP A 577 9.34 21.72 23.23
CA ASP A 577 10.12 21.00 22.22
C ASP A 577 9.32 20.59 20.97
N PHE A 578 7.98 20.69 20.99
CA PHE A 578 7.11 20.35 19.88
C PHE A 578 6.47 21.58 19.25
N LEU A 579 6.75 21.83 17.98
CA LEU A 579 6.14 22.88 17.18
C LEU A 579 5.36 22.28 16.01
N LEU A 580 4.06 22.51 15.96
CA LEU A 580 3.16 21.98 14.92
C LEU A 580 3.67 22.23 13.50
N SER A 581 4.15 23.44 13.22
CA SER A 581 4.64 23.83 11.89
C SER A 581 5.96 23.17 11.50
N ARG A 582 6.77 22.76 12.49
CA ARG A 582 8.09 22.14 12.29
C ARG A 582 8.00 20.62 12.29
N ASP A 583 7.24 20.03 13.23
CA ASP A 583 7.36 18.64 13.59
C ASP A 583 6.15 17.79 13.13
N ALA A 584 4.97 18.40 12.96
CA ALA A 584 3.79 17.64 12.52
C ALA A 584 3.77 17.41 11.00
N ALA A 585 3.29 16.25 10.58
CA ALA A 585 3.02 15.94 9.18
C ALA A 585 1.85 16.77 8.64
N THR A 586 1.80 16.90 7.34
CA THR A 586 0.82 17.73 6.62
C THR A 586 0.10 16.88 5.58
N MET A 587 -1.20 17.06 5.46
CA MET A 587 -2.03 16.46 4.41
C MET A 587 -1.80 17.15 3.06
N ALA A 588 -2.29 16.58 1.97
CA ALA A 588 -2.21 17.19 0.64
C ALA A 588 -2.90 18.57 0.56
N SER A 589 -3.95 18.77 1.35
CA SER A 589 -4.63 20.07 1.55
C SER A 589 -3.80 21.12 2.28
N LYS A 590 -2.58 20.79 2.69
CA LYS A 590 -1.69 21.61 3.53
C LYS A 590 -2.18 21.82 4.97
N VAL A 591 -3.18 21.05 5.38
CA VAL A 591 -3.65 21.02 6.78
C VAL A 591 -2.76 20.09 7.59
N ILE A 592 -2.46 20.47 8.84
CA ILE A 592 -1.70 19.61 9.75
C ILE A 592 -2.54 18.38 10.10
N VAL A 593 -1.92 17.21 10.06
CA VAL A 593 -2.57 15.93 10.38
C VAL A 593 -2.91 15.89 11.87
N LYS A 594 -4.22 15.86 12.15
CA LYS A 594 -4.78 15.68 13.49
C LYS A 594 -5.49 14.35 13.55
N LEU A 595 -5.15 13.56 14.54
CA LEU A 595 -5.70 12.24 14.75
C LEU A 595 -6.51 12.23 16.06
N TYR A 596 -7.50 11.37 16.10
CA TYR A 596 -8.36 11.20 17.27
C TYR A 596 -8.45 9.73 17.63
N SER A 597 -8.60 9.43 18.92
CA SER A 597 -8.92 8.07 19.33
C SER A 597 -10.30 7.68 18.82
N PHE A 598 -10.46 6.40 18.48
CA PHE A 598 -11.76 5.87 18.07
C PHE A 598 -12.61 5.53 19.29
N ASP A 599 -13.91 5.80 19.21
CA ASP A 599 -14.89 5.39 20.23
C ASP A 599 -15.65 4.15 19.73
N PRO A 600 -15.43 2.98 20.34
CA PRO A 600 -16.10 1.75 19.92
C PRO A 600 -17.59 1.72 20.22
N VAL A 601 -18.08 2.59 21.12
CA VAL A 601 -19.51 2.65 21.49
C VAL A 601 -20.30 3.44 20.46
N TYR A 602 -19.73 4.54 19.98
CA TYR A 602 -20.40 5.44 19.02
C TYR A 602 -19.95 5.22 17.59
N TYR A 603 -19.02 4.31 17.35
CA TYR A 603 -18.42 4.05 16.04
C TYR A 603 -17.90 5.32 15.34
N GLY A 604 -17.26 6.21 16.12
CA GLY A 604 -16.75 7.48 15.61
C GLY A 604 -15.52 7.97 16.35
N LYS A 605 -15.01 9.11 15.93
CA LYS A 605 -13.86 9.74 16.58
C LYS A 605 -14.26 10.31 17.94
N GLN A 606 -13.37 10.21 18.92
CA GLN A 606 -13.51 10.85 20.23
C GLN A 606 -13.09 12.34 20.15
N ASP A 607 -13.87 13.18 19.50
CA ASP A 607 -13.55 14.59 19.30
C ASP A 607 -13.69 15.44 20.58
N TYR A 608 -14.29 14.88 21.64
CA TYR A 608 -14.32 15.45 22.99
C TYR A 608 -12.98 15.33 23.75
N ARG A 609 -11.98 14.62 23.16
CA ARG A 609 -10.60 14.55 23.65
C ARG A 609 -9.68 15.41 22.81
N ASP A 610 -8.56 15.84 23.40
CA ASP A 610 -7.51 16.50 22.66
C ASP A 610 -6.99 15.60 21.53
N PRO A 611 -6.85 16.11 20.30
CA PRO A 611 -6.24 15.36 19.22
C PRO A 611 -4.75 15.08 19.51
N TYR A 612 -4.23 14.04 18.88
CA TYR A 612 -2.81 13.83 18.77
C TYR A 612 -2.35 14.10 17.32
N TYR A 613 -1.06 14.20 17.11
CA TYR A 613 -0.50 14.66 15.85
C TYR A 613 0.43 13.61 15.28
N LEU A 614 0.30 13.36 13.98
CA LEU A 614 1.29 12.60 13.23
C LEU A 614 2.56 13.45 13.10
N LEU A 615 3.71 12.89 13.43
CA LEU A 615 5.00 13.52 13.20
C LEU A 615 5.39 13.42 11.72
N ASN A 616 6.09 14.44 11.22
CA ASN A 616 6.72 14.31 9.90
C ASN A 616 7.92 13.35 9.97
N VAL A 617 8.35 12.85 8.83
CA VAL A 617 9.39 11.81 8.75
C VAL A 617 10.68 12.20 9.46
N LYS A 618 11.11 13.45 9.35
CA LYS A 618 12.31 13.97 10.03
C LYS A 618 12.16 13.98 11.55
N ALA A 619 10.99 14.34 12.06
CA ALA A 619 10.73 14.33 13.51
C ALA A 619 10.64 12.89 14.03
N THR A 620 10.05 11.97 13.25
CA THR A 620 10.01 10.54 13.53
C THR A 620 11.41 9.94 13.64
N THR A 621 12.25 10.10 12.62
CA THR A 621 13.63 9.57 12.63
C THR A 621 14.44 10.14 13.78
N LYS A 622 14.25 11.43 14.09
CA LYS A 622 14.91 12.04 15.27
C LYS A 622 14.42 11.47 16.59
N ALA A 623 13.13 11.16 16.72
CA ALA A 623 12.60 10.50 17.90
C ALA A 623 13.15 9.06 18.06
N MET A 624 13.29 8.32 16.95
CA MET A 624 13.95 7.00 16.93
C MET A 624 15.39 7.07 17.42
N GLU A 625 16.19 8.02 16.90
CA GLU A 625 17.57 8.26 17.36
C GLU A 625 17.62 8.59 18.85
N ASN A 626 16.71 9.42 19.35
CA ASN A 626 16.68 9.81 20.76
C ASN A 626 16.29 8.63 21.69
N LEU A 627 15.42 7.70 21.22
CA LEU A 627 15.12 6.45 21.92
C LEU A 627 16.36 5.55 21.99
N TRP A 628 17.07 5.42 20.86
CA TRP A 628 18.30 4.65 20.76
C TRP A 628 19.39 5.21 21.69
N GLU A 629 19.60 6.53 21.71
CA GLU A 629 20.55 7.18 22.62
C GLU A 629 20.18 6.97 24.10
N ALA A 630 18.89 6.95 24.42
CA ALA A 630 18.43 6.62 25.78
C ALA A 630 18.80 5.18 26.14
N ALA A 631 18.55 4.22 25.24
CA ALA A 631 18.90 2.81 25.44
C ALA A 631 20.40 2.63 25.68
N LYS A 632 21.26 3.26 24.90
CA LYS A 632 22.72 3.28 25.09
C LYS A 632 23.11 3.89 26.45
N THR A 633 22.52 5.03 26.82
CA THR A 633 22.85 5.77 28.06
C THR A 633 22.58 4.94 29.32
N TYR A 634 21.57 4.09 29.27
CA TYR A 634 21.15 3.28 30.41
C TYR A 634 21.52 1.80 30.28
N ASN A 635 22.29 1.41 29.25
CA ASN A 635 22.70 0.05 28.96
C ASN A 635 21.51 -0.93 28.81
N ALA A 636 20.45 -0.49 28.12
CA ALA A 636 19.39 -1.41 27.72
C ALA A 636 19.87 -2.33 26.58
N SER A 637 19.29 -3.51 26.46
CA SER A 637 19.61 -4.47 25.39
C SER A 637 19.17 -4.02 24.01
N GLY A 638 18.14 -3.18 23.95
CA GLY A 638 17.59 -2.71 22.68
C GLY A 638 16.50 -1.69 22.84
N VAL A 639 15.83 -1.44 21.74
CA VAL A 639 14.68 -0.54 21.61
C VAL A 639 13.44 -1.26 21.10
N SER A 640 12.27 -0.79 21.50
CA SER A 640 10.98 -1.28 21.04
C SER A 640 10.19 -0.11 20.46
N PHE A 641 9.68 -0.28 19.26
CA PHE A 641 8.87 0.72 18.59
C PHE A 641 7.39 0.31 18.61
N GLN A 642 6.53 1.17 19.16
CA GLN A 642 5.07 0.94 19.14
C GLN A 642 4.48 1.19 17.76
N ASP A 643 5.14 2.01 16.96
CA ASP A 643 4.61 2.60 15.73
C ASP A 643 5.51 2.37 14.50
N VAL A 644 6.80 2.59 14.57
CA VAL A 644 7.72 2.30 13.46
C VAL A 644 7.82 0.78 13.25
N GLY A 645 7.80 0.35 11.97
CA GLY A 645 7.65 -1.07 11.61
C GLY A 645 6.20 -1.57 11.64
N TYR A 646 5.25 -0.72 12.00
CA TYR A 646 3.82 -0.97 12.00
C TYR A 646 3.05 0.11 11.24
N GLN A 647 3.24 1.39 11.55
CA GLN A 647 2.61 2.52 10.90
C GLN A 647 3.59 3.18 9.92
N LEU A 648 3.15 3.37 8.69
CA LEU A 648 3.94 4.01 7.65
C LEU A 648 3.11 5.11 6.99
N SER A 649 3.60 6.35 7.04
CA SER A 649 2.88 7.52 6.54
C SER A 649 3.78 8.49 5.81
N ALA A 650 3.23 9.17 4.81
CA ALA A 650 3.87 10.24 4.05
C ALA A 650 3.86 11.59 4.82
N ASP A 651 4.56 12.59 4.31
CA ASP A 651 4.37 14.00 4.66
C ASP A 651 4.16 14.82 3.37
N TYR A 652 2.94 15.30 3.15
CA TYR A 652 2.57 16.04 1.95
C TYR A 652 2.90 17.54 2.02
N ASN A 653 3.78 17.95 2.93
CA ASN A 653 4.21 19.36 3.00
C ASN A 653 5.07 19.72 1.78
N PRO A 654 4.68 20.72 0.96
CA PRO A 654 5.42 21.03 -0.28
C PRO A 654 6.90 21.42 -0.08
N ARG A 655 7.28 21.84 1.12
CA ARG A 655 8.66 22.25 1.44
C ARG A 655 9.54 21.10 1.92
N ARG A 656 8.92 19.97 2.27
CA ARG A 656 9.59 18.79 2.81
C ARG A 656 8.82 17.52 2.47
N PHE A 657 8.28 17.49 1.27
CA PHE A 657 7.50 16.36 0.78
C PHE A 657 8.30 15.06 0.85
N VAL A 658 7.72 14.05 1.46
CA VAL A 658 8.28 12.70 1.53
C VAL A 658 7.17 11.72 1.23
N THR A 659 7.37 10.90 0.20
CA THR A 659 6.44 9.83 -0.14
C THR A 659 6.37 8.77 0.96
N ARG A 660 5.37 7.93 0.94
CA ARG A 660 5.27 6.80 1.88
C ARG A 660 6.44 5.82 1.73
N GLN A 661 6.91 5.58 0.51
CA GLN A 661 8.10 4.80 0.24
C GLN A 661 9.37 5.50 0.78
N GLY A 662 9.54 6.79 0.54
CA GLY A 662 10.65 7.56 1.08
C GLY A 662 10.66 7.63 2.62
N ALA A 663 9.47 7.59 3.26
CA ALA A 663 9.35 7.47 4.71
C ALA A 663 9.86 6.11 5.20
N LYS A 664 9.50 5.02 4.50
CA LYS A 664 10.03 3.67 4.77
C LYS A 664 11.56 3.64 4.70
N GLU A 665 12.14 4.20 3.65
CA GLU A 665 13.58 4.22 3.44
C GLU A 665 14.31 4.98 4.56
N GLN A 666 13.83 6.18 4.92
CA GLN A 666 14.44 6.96 6.01
C GLN A 666 14.30 6.30 7.39
N GLN A 667 13.18 5.61 7.66
CA GLN A 667 13.03 4.84 8.90
C GLN A 667 13.99 3.63 8.90
N MET A 668 14.13 2.94 7.76
CA MET A 668 15.05 1.82 7.63
C MET A 668 16.52 2.22 7.78
N GLU A 669 16.92 3.41 7.35
CA GLU A 669 18.28 3.94 7.61
C GLU A 669 18.59 3.94 9.12
N VAL A 670 17.65 4.41 9.95
CA VAL A 670 17.84 4.45 11.40
C VAL A 670 17.78 3.05 12.00
N LEU A 671 16.85 2.21 11.56
CA LEU A 671 16.76 0.82 12.05
C LEU A 671 18.03 0.01 11.72
N ASN A 672 18.56 0.15 10.50
CA ASN A 672 19.83 -0.47 10.13
C ASN A 672 20.99 0.02 11.02
N ALA A 673 21.08 1.32 11.30
CA ALA A 673 22.13 1.86 12.17
C ALA A 673 22.03 1.33 13.62
N ILE A 674 20.81 1.12 14.12
CA ILE A 674 20.59 0.48 15.45
C ILE A 674 21.04 -0.97 15.40
N HIS A 675 20.63 -1.74 14.41
CA HIS A 675 21.00 -3.15 14.22
C HIS A 675 22.52 -3.31 14.09
N ASP A 676 23.17 -2.50 13.26
CA ASP A 676 24.62 -2.52 13.04
C ASP A 676 25.44 -2.17 14.30
N SER A 677 24.82 -1.45 15.25
CA SER A 677 25.42 -1.19 16.57
C SER A 677 25.39 -2.39 17.51
N GLY A 678 24.71 -3.47 17.13
CA GLY A 678 24.51 -4.67 17.95
C GLY A 678 23.41 -4.53 18.99
N MET A 679 22.56 -3.53 18.91
CA MET A 679 21.38 -3.38 19.77
C MET A 679 20.16 -4.06 19.16
N GLY A 680 19.40 -4.78 19.99
CA GLY A 680 18.19 -5.47 19.58
C GLY A 680 17.05 -4.50 19.23
N ILE A 681 16.21 -4.92 18.29
CA ILE A 681 15.03 -4.18 17.84
C ILE A 681 13.78 -5.02 18.03
N MET A 682 12.78 -4.45 18.71
CA MET A 682 11.42 -4.97 18.74
C MET A 682 10.51 -4.10 17.87
N THR A 683 9.71 -4.72 17.02
CA THR A 683 8.65 -4.07 16.27
C THR A 683 7.27 -4.59 16.69
N ASN A 684 6.26 -3.73 16.61
CA ASN A 684 4.90 -4.12 16.87
C ASN A 684 4.26 -4.67 15.59
N MET A 685 3.58 -5.80 15.66
CA MET A 685 2.87 -6.46 14.54
C MET A 685 3.78 -6.95 13.38
N GLY A 686 4.92 -6.31 13.10
CA GLY A 686 5.96 -6.80 12.19
C GLY A 686 5.67 -6.65 10.70
N ASN A 687 5.72 -5.44 10.13
CA ASN A 687 5.75 -5.28 8.68
C ASN A 687 7.01 -5.92 8.09
N ASP A 688 6.87 -6.66 6.99
CA ASP A 688 7.93 -7.49 6.38
C ASP A 688 9.20 -6.72 6.01
N TYR A 689 9.11 -5.44 5.68
CA TYR A 689 10.27 -4.63 5.34
C TYR A 689 11.25 -4.45 6.52
N THR A 690 10.84 -4.77 7.74
CA THR A 690 11.71 -4.70 8.93
C THR A 690 12.37 -6.03 9.29
N LEU A 691 12.04 -7.15 8.64
CA LEU A 691 12.47 -8.49 9.01
C LEU A 691 13.99 -8.65 9.05
N GLY A 692 14.72 -7.94 8.17
CA GLY A 692 16.19 -7.99 8.16
C GLY A 692 16.88 -7.31 9.35
N VAL A 693 16.13 -6.61 10.22
CA VAL A 693 16.69 -5.87 11.37
C VAL A 693 15.95 -6.14 12.69
N THR A 694 14.81 -6.83 12.63
CA THR A 694 13.94 -7.09 13.80
C THR A 694 14.34 -8.39 14.47
N ASP A 695 14.66 -8.33 15.76
CA ASP A 695 14.92 -9.52 16.59
C ASP A 695 13.64 -10.12 17.15
N PHE A 696 12.61 -9.28 17.37
CA PHE A 696 11.39 -9.70 18.05
C PHE A 696 10.17 -8.92 17.56
N ILE A 697 9.15 -9.64 17.12
CA ILE A 697 7.85 -9.06 16.76
C ILE A 697 6.88 -9.23 17.93
N THR A 698 6.34 -8.13 18.43
CA THR A 698 5.32 -8.14 19.50
C THR A 698 3.93 -8.03 18.90
N ASN A 699 2.93 -8.66 19.52
CA ASN A 699 1.52 -8.64 19.09
C ASN A 699 1.33 -9.05 17.61
N MET A 700 2.07 -10.05 17.12
CA MET A 700 1.84 -10.57 15.78
C MET A 700 0.39 -11.08 15.66
N ASP A 701 -0.28 -10.76 14.57
CA ASP A 701 -1.66 -11.17 14.37
C ASP A 701 -1.75 -12.69 14.12
N LEU A 702 -2.44 -13.40 15.02
CA LEU A 702 -2.66 -14.85 14.96
C LEU A 702 -4.10 -15.23 14.59
N SER A 703 -4.99 -14.25 14.43
CA SER A 703 -6.43 -14.50 14.27
C SER A 703 -7.04 -13.88 13.01
N GLY A 704 -6.42 -12.84 12.45
CA GLY A 704 -6.96 -12.06 11.36
C GLY A 704 -8.14 -11.15 11.76
N SER A 705 -8.70 -10.41 10.78
CA SER A 705 -9.78 -9.44 11.01
C SER A 705 -11.17 -10.05 10.91
N GLY A 706 -11.31 -11.30 10.50
CA GLY A 706 -12.61 -11.95 10.28
C GLY A 706 -13.33 -11.41 9.04
N TYR A 707 -12.63 -11.04 7.99
CA TYR A 707 -13.18 -10.56 6.73
C TYR A 707 -14.11 -11.62 6.11
N THR A 708 -15.34 -11.24 5.79
CA THR A 708 -16.43 -12.22 5.56
C THR A 708 -16.29 -13.13 4.35
N ILE A 709 -15.53 -12.69 3.32
CA ILE A 709 -15.27 -13.52 2.13
C ILE A 709 -14.24 -14.62 2.40
N ILE A 710 -13.43 -14.49 3.44
CA ILE A 710 -12.39 -15.44 3.82
C ILE A 710 -13.03 -16.74 4.31
N ASP A 711 -12.47 -17.88 3.92
CA ASP A 711 -12.88 -19.19 4.35
C ASP A 711 -12.03 -19.71 5.51
N GLU A 712 -10.75 -19.39 5.52
CA GLU A 712 -9.80 -19.92 6.48
C GLU A 712 -8.63 -18.96 6.74
N THR A 713 -8.27 -18.77 8.00
CA THR A 713 -7.02 -18.12 8.42
C THR A 713 -5.94 -19.19 8.59
N ILE A 714 -4.73 -18.92 8.13
CA ILE A 714 -3.59 -19.84 8.12
C ILE A 714 -2.31 -19.17 8.62
N PRO A 715 -1.36 -19.89 9.20
CA PRO A 715 -0.10 -19.33 9.72
C PRO A 715 0.97 -19.10 8.64
N PHE A 716 0.58 -18.52 7.50
CA PHE A 716 1.51 -18.37 6.37
C PHE A 716 2.74 -17.53 6.72
N TYR A 717 2.53 -16.35 7.35
CA TYR A 717 3.63 -15.48 7.71
C TYR A 717 4.49 -16.08 8.83
N GLN A 718 3.85 -16.76 9.78
CA GLN A 718 4.55 -17.46 10.84
C GLN A 718 5.40 -18.61 10.29
N ILE A 719 4.89 -19.42 9.36
CA ILE A 719 5.68 -20.47 8.68
C ILE A 719 6.91 -19.86 8.00
N ALA A 720 6.75 -18.71 7.36
CA ALA A 720 7.83 -18.06 6.63
C ALA A 720 8.93 -17.49 7.54
N VAL A 721 8.62 -17.08 8.78
CA VAL A 721 9.59 -16.41 9.67
C VAL A 721 10.01 -17.23 10.90
N HIS A 722 9.31 -18.33 11.22
CA HIS A 722 9.61 -19.15 12.37
C HIS A 722 11.03 -19.73 12.33
N GLY A 723 11.70 -19.72 13.49
CA GLY A 723 13.08 -20.13 13.61
C GLY A 723 14.10 -19.05 13.20
N TYR A 724 13.64 -17.88 12.72
CA TYR A 724 14.49 -16.77 12.28
C TYR A 724 14.22 -15.47 13.02
N VAL A 725 12.96 -15.15 13.29
CA VAL A 725 12.55 -13.99 14.09
C VAL A 725 11.65 -14.47 15.21
N ASN A 726 11.91 -14.04 16.45
CA ASN A 726 11.03 -14.33 17.56
C ASN A 726 9.75 -13.49 17.46
N TYR A 727 8.60 -14.08 17.80
CA TYR A 727 7.34 -13.36 17.83
C TYR A 727 6.40 -13.89 18.92
N THR A 728 5.47 -13.03 19.35
CA THR A 728 4.38 -13.37 20.26
C THR A 728 3.07 -12.81 19.75
N GLY A 729 1.96 -13.47 20.07
CA GLY A 729 0.64 -12.90 19.95
C GLY A 729 0.34 -11.82 20.98
N GLU A 730 -0.94 -11.57 21.24
CA GLU A 730 -1.40 -10.64 22.29
C GLU A 730 -0.95 -11.09 23.67
N ALA A 731 -0.92 -10.15 24.61
CA ALA A 731 -0.63 -10.48 26.00
C ALA A 731 -1.74 -11.35 26.61
N LEU A 732 -1.42 -12.58 26.98
CA LEU A 732 -2.37 -13.58 27.48
C LEU A 732 -3.28 -13.05 28.60
N ASN A 733 -2.71 -12.28 29.53
CA ASN A 733 -3.46 -11.72 30.65
C ASN A 733 -4.34 -10.51 30.30
N LEU A 734 -4.26 -10.01 29.06
CA LEU A 734 -5.13 -8.95 28.54
C LEU A 734 -6.09 -9.47 27.47
N ALA A 735 -5.85 -10.66 26.94
CA ALA A 735 -6.69 -11.28 25.95
C ALA A 735 -8.12 -11.53 26.47
N ARG A 736 -9.10 -11.49 25.58
CA ARG A 736 -10.50 -11.81 25.91
C ARG A 736 -10.68 -13.23 26.42
N ASP A 737 -9.98 -14.17 25.82
CA ASP A 737 -9.89 -15.58 26.24
C ASP A 737 -8.41 -16.01 26.16
N TYR A 738 -7.73 -15.99 27.30
CA TYR A 738 -6.29 -16.33 27.33
C TYR A 738 -6.01 -17.78 26.91
N ARG A 739 -6.98 -18.67 27.03
CA ARG A 739 -6.81 -20.06 26.58
C ARG A 739 -6.84 -20.15 25.06
N GLU A 740 -7.75 -19.40 24.42
CA GLU A 740 -7.80 -19.30 22.96
C GLU A 740 -6.47 -18.78 22.43
N GLU A 741 -5.97 -17.67 23.00
CA GLU A 741 -4.70 -17.05 22.62
C GLU A 741 -3.51 -17.99 22.85
N LEU A 742 -3.52 -18.77 23.95
CA LEU A 742 -2.50 -19.79 24.22
C LEU A 742 -2.53 -20.92 23.19
N LEU A 743 -3.72 -21.37 22.77
CA LEU A 743 -3.88 -22.39 21.74
C LEU A 743 -3.38 -21.87 20.39
N GLN A 744 -3.74 -20.66 20.04
CA GLN A 744 -3.23 -19.99 18.82
C GLN A 744 -1.71 -19.84 18.86
N SER A 745 -1.15 -19.44 20.02
CA SER A 745 0.30 -19.37 20.18
C SER A 745 0.96 -20.74 19.94
N ALA A 746 0.37 -21.83 20.45
CA ALA A 746 0.89 -23.17 20.25
C ALA A 746 0.80 -23.64 18.80
N GLU A 747 -0.32 -23.36 18.11
CA GLU A 747 -0.52 -23.71 16.69
C GLU A 747 0.42 -22.93 15.78
N TYR A 748 0.59 -21.63 16.01
CA TYR A 748 1.34 -20.73 15.16
C TYR A 748 2.83 -20.63 15.51
N GLY A 749 3.31 -21.41 16.51
CA GLY A 749 4.70 -21.37 16.96
C GLY A 749 5.10 -20.05 17.63
N ALA A 750 4.15 -19.33 18.21
CA ALA A 750 4.43 -18.06 18.88
C ALA A 750 4.95 -18.27 20.31
N GLY A 751 5.81 -17.39 20.79
CA GLY A 751 6.19 -17.31 22.19
C GLY A 751 5.07 -16.75 23.07
N LEU A 752 5.31 -16.65 24.37
CA LEU A 752 4.35 -16.18 25.36
C LEU A 752 4.50 -14.68 25.62
N SER A 753 3.41 -13.96 25.76
CA SER A 753 3.40 -12.53 26.09
C SER A 753 2.52 -12.22 27.30
N PHE A 754 3.03 -11.36 28.19
CA PHE A 754 2.33 -10.85 29.35
C PHE A 754 2.57 -9.35 29.51
N THR A 755 1.56 -8.61 29.95
CA THR A 755 1.69 -7.19 30.30
C THR A 755 1.35 -6.96 31.75
N PHE A 756 2.27 -6.40 32.52
CA PHE A 756 2.11 -6.24 33.96
C PHE A 756 2.25 -4.82 34.47
N MET A 757 1.58 -4.58 35.59
CA MET A 757 1.82 -3.50 36.51
C MET A 757 1.93 -4.06 37.93
N ALA A 758 2.85 -3.51 38.74
CA ALA A 758 2.98 -3.84 40.14
C ALA A 758 1.83 -3.29 41.00
N ALA A 759 1.23 -2.20 40.55
CA ALA A 759 0.13 -1.58 41.26
C ALA A 759 -1.17 -2.37 41.14
N ASP A 760 -2.02 -2.26 42.21
CA ASP A 760 -3.40 -2.76 42.15
C ASP A 760 -4.20 -2.07 41.03
N SER A 761 -5.00 -2.85 40.29
CA SER A 761 -5.83 -2.40 39.17
C SER A 761 -6.79 -1.26 39.52
N LYS A 762 -7.20 -1.14 40.82
CA LYS A 762 -8.01 -0.03 41.30
C LYS A 762 -7.39 1.34 41.05
N LYS A 763 -6.05 1.43 40.93
CA LYS A 763 -5.40 2.71 40.59
C LYS A 763 -5.81 3.25 39.23
N LEU A 764 -6.21 2.38 38.31
CA LEU A 764 -6.67 2.74 36.96
C LEU A 764 -8.08 3.35 36.93
N GLN A 765 -8.81 3.32 38.05
CA GLN A 765 -10.13 3.97 38.14
C GLN A 765 -10.01 5.46 37.82
N ASN A 766 -10.94 5.94 37.01
CA ASN A 766 -10.97 7.33 36.51
C ASN A 766 -9.73 7.70 35.64
N THR A 767 -9.17 6.72 34.96
CA THR A 767 -8.20 6.90 33.87
C THR A 767 -8.80 6.43 32.55
N TYR A 768 -8.10 6.70 31.44
CA TYR A 768 -8.46 6.19 30.11
C TYR A 768 -7.80 4.84 29.77
N TYR A 769 -7.22 4.15 30.78
CA TYR A 769 -6.42 2.94 30.59
C TYR A 769 -7.09 1.69 31.17
N THR A 770 -8.40 1.59 31.01
CA THR A 770 -9.21 0.46 31.50
C THR A 770 -8.85 -0.88 30.86
N GLN A 771 -8.28 -0.86 29.65
CA GLN A 771 -7.75 -2.04 28.98
C GLN A 771 -6.66 -2.76 29.79
N TYR A 772 -6.01 -2.10 30.74
CA TYR A 772 -4.99 -2.69 31.62
C TYR A 772 -5.52 -3.20 32.95
N PHE A 773 -6.84 -3.32 33.16
CA PHE A 773 -7.37 -3.87 34.41
C PHE A 773 -6.88 -5.31 34.68
N GLY A 774 -6.63 -6.11 33.63
CA GLY A 774 -6.05 -7.44 33.73
C GLY A 774 -4.54 -7.48 33.99
N ALA A 775 -3.85 -6.32 34.04
CA ALA A 775 -2.39 -6.28 34.10
C ALA A 775 -1.78 -6.43 35.52
N GLY A 776 -2.57 -6.65 36.55
CA GLY A 776 -2.06 -6.79 37.94
C GLY A 776 -1.18 -8.03 38.10
N TYR A 777 0.13 -7.87 38.37
CA TYR A 777 1.08 -8.98 38.50
C TYR A 777 0.67 -10.00 39.57
N GLU A 778 0.33 -9.54 40.76
CA GLU A 778 -0.04 -10.43 41.89
C GLU A 778 -1.27 -11.32 41.59
N ALA A 779 -2.15 -10.86 40.70
CA ALA A 779 -3.31 -11.64 40.32
C ALA A 779 -3.02 -12.72 39.26
N TRP A 780 -1.94 -12.56 38.51
CA TRP A 780 -1.61 -13.41 37.37
C TRP A 780 -0.35 -14.28 37.54
N LYS A 781 0.52 -13.97 38.49
CA LYS A 781 1.82 -14.61 38.62
C LYS A 781 1.77 -16.15 38.68
N ASP A 782 0.90 -16.72 39.49
CA ASP A 782 0.79 -18.19 39.59
C ASP A 782 0.31 -18.83 38.28
N THR A 783 -0.66 -18.19 37.62
CA THR A 783 -1.15 -18.64 36.32
C THR A 783 -0.06 -18.51 35.25
N MET A 784 0.65 -17.37 35.20
CA MET A 784 1.78 -17.19 34.31
C MET A 784 2.84 -18.25 34.48
N LEU A 785 3.28 -18.49 35.73
CA LEU A 785 4.32 -19.48 36.01
C LEU A 785 3.92 -20.90 35.60
N ALA A 786 2.64 -21.28 35.82
CA ALA A 786 2.12 -22.56 35.38
C ALA A 786 2.08 -22.70 33.85
N ILE A 787 1.67 -21.62 33.14
CA ILE A 787 1.67 -21.58 31.69
C ILE A 787 3.10 -21.68 31.15
N CYS A 788 4.04 -20.85 31.64
CA CYS A 788 5.43 -20.88 31.20
C CYS A 788 6.05 -22.26 31.39
N GLN A 789 5.93 -22.84 32.59
CA GLN A 789 6.48 -24.14 32.90
C GLN A 789 5.95 -25.26 31.98
N ARG A 790 4.65 -25.26 31.69
CA ARG A 790 4.04 -26.24 30.78
C ARG A 790 4.51 -26.03 29.35
N TYR A 791 4.49 -24.77 28.88
CA TYR A 791 4.80 -24.40 27.51
C TYR A 791 6.28 -24.66 27.20
N GLU A 792 7.19 -24.22 28.07
CA GLU A 792 8.61 -24.50 27.95
C GLU A 792 8.88 -26.00 27.94
N LYS A 793 8.30 -26.78 28.87
CA LYS A 793 8.48 -28.23 28.90
C LYS A 793 8.06 -28.91 27.58
N SER A 794 7.07 -28.35 26.87
CA SER A 794 6.49 -28.98 25.69
C SER A 794 7.17 -28.51 24.40
N LEU A 795 7.62 -27.24 24.32
CA LEU A 795 8.03 -26.59 23.10
C LEU A 795 9.46 -26.06 23.06
N ASP A 796 10.21 -26.15 24.20
CA ASP A 796 11.65 -25.88 24.14
C ASP A 796 12.30 -26.77 23.08
N GLY A 797 13.16 -26.19 22.24
CA GLY A 797 13.78 -26.88 21.12
C GLY A 797 13.19 -26.55 19.76
N THR A 798 11.96 -25.96 19.68
CA THR A 798 11.34 -25.67 18.39
C THR A 798 11.63 -24.26 17.85
N PHE A 799 12.00 -23.29 18.69
CA PHE A 799 12.09 -21.87 18.32
C PHE A 799 13.32 -21.47 17.48
N ASN A 800 14.19 -22.38 17.16
CA ASN A 800 15.26 -22.23 16.17
C ASN A 800 15.05 -23.12 14.94
N GLN A 801 13.88 -23.73 14.79
CA GLN A 801 13.53 -24.65 13.71
C GLN A 801 12.46 -24.00 12.82
N ARG A 802 12.35 -24.49 11.61
CA ARG A 802 11.27 -24.11 10.69
C ARG A 802 10.02 -24.94 10.97
N ILE A 803 8.86 -24.35 10.71
CA ILE A 803 7.61 -25.07 10.56
C ILE A 803 7.62 -25.72 9.18
N THR A 804 7.52 -27.05 9.13
CA THR A 804 7.60 -27.84 7.89
C THR A 804 6.25 -28.27 7.38
N ASP A 805 5.22 -28.32 8.25
CA ASP A 805 3.86 -28.67 7.87
C ASP A 805 2.84 -28.00 8.80
N HIS A 806 1.67 -27.70 8.26
CA HIS A 806 0.50 -27.26 9.00
C HIS A 806 -0.75 -27.79 8.31
N VAL A 807 -1.54 -28.55 9.07
CA VAL A 807 -2.70 -29.26 8.53
C VAL A 807 -3.91 -29.08 9.43
N ARG A 808 -5.07 -28.81 8.86
CA ARG A 808 -6.34 -28.92 9.56
C ARG A 808 -6.82 -30.37 9.51
N LEU A 809 -6.80 -31.05 10.65
CA LEU A 809 -7.23 -32.45 10.78
C LEU A 809 -8.76 -32.58 10.79
N ASP A 810 -9.43 -31.62 11.42
CA ASP A 810 -10.91 -31.52 11.49
C ASP A 810 -11.30 -30.09 11.82
N LYS A 811 -12.60 -29.79 11.83
CA LYS A 811 -13.08 -28.48 12.24
C LYS A 811 -12.63 -28.16 13.67
N GLY A 812 -11.81 -27.11 13.82
CA GLY A 812 -11.26 -26.71 15.10
C GLY A 812 -10.18 -27.65 15.65
N VAL A 813 -9.55 -28.48 14.80
CA VAL A 813 -8.40 -29.32 15.19
C VAL A 813 -7.31 -29.18 14.15
N THR A 814 -6.11 -28.78 14.62
CA THR A 814 -4.96 -28.53 13.75
C THR A 814 -3.72 -29.30 14.18
N LEU A 815 -2.78 -29.45 13.27
CA LEU A 815 -1.46 -30.02 13.47
C LEU A 815 -0.42 -29.10 12.87
N THR A 816 0.59 -28.73 13.64
CA THR A 816 1.81 -28.03 13.19
C THR A 816 3.02 -28.94 13.39
N ALA A 817 3.87 -29.09 12.38
CA ALA A 817 5.06 -29.92 12.44
C ALA A 817 6.35 -29.10 12.22
N TYR A 818 7.43 -29.51 12.89
CA TYR A 818 8.73 -28.88 12.88
C TYR A 818 9.80 -29.76 12.22
N GLU A 819 10.95 -29.20 11.90
CA GLU A 819 12.04 -29.89 11.19
C GLU A 819 12.57 -31.13 11.92
N ASP A 820 12.58 -31.15 13.23
CA ASP A 820 13.03 -32.32 14.05
C ASP A 820 11.99 -33.43 14.17
N GLY A 821 10.80 -33.24 13.61
CA GLY A 821 9.68 -34.16 13.69
C GLY A 821 8.71 -33.87 14.84
N THR A 822 8.99 -32.89 15.69
CA THR A 822 8.05 -32.43 16.74
C THR A 822 6.71 -32.01 16.09
N ARG A 823 5.61 -32.47 16.69
CA ARG A 823 4.25 -32.23 16.24
C ARG A 823 3.42 -31.62 17.35
N VAL A 824 2.75 -30.51 17.04
CA VAL A 824 1.85 -29.79 17.94
C VAL A 824 0.44 -29.95 17.43
N TYR A 825 -0.36 -30.68 18.18
CA TYR A 825 -1.79 -30.83 17.92
C TYR A 825 -2.56 -29.83 18.76
N VAL A 826 -3.52 -29.13 18.19
CA VAL A 826 -4.35 -28.16 18.90
C VAL A 826 -5.83 -28.49 18.68
N ASN A 827 -6.59 -28.56 19.77
CA ASN A 827 -8.03 -28.76 19.76
C ASN A 827 -8.76 -27.56 20.37
N TYR A 828 -9.41 -26.79 19.53
CA TYR A 828 -10.22 -25.61 19.91
C TYR A 828 -11.63 -25.98 20.37
N ASN A 829 -12.06 -27.24 20.16
CA ASN A 829 -13.41 -27.69 20.48
C ASN A 829 -13.58 -27.89 21.98
N TYR A 830 -14.82 -27.86 22.44
CA TYR A 830 -15.20 -28.14 23.83
C TYR A 830 -15.41 -29.65 24.11
N GLU A 831 -15.05 -30.50 23.15
CA GLU A 831 -15.08 -31.96 23.23
C GLU A 831 -13.71 -32.54 22.89
N ASP A 832 -13.38 -33.68 23.50
CA ASP A 832 -12.15 -34.39 23.18
C ASP A 832 -12.19 -34.88 21.74
N TYR A 833 -11.05 -34.87 21.08
CA TYR A 833 -10.86 -35.36 19.72
C TYR A 833 -9.87 -36.52 19.72
N THR A 834 -10.14 -37.57 18.93
CA THR A 834 -9.18 -38.67 18.75
C THR A 834 -8.75 -38.68 17.29
N THR A 835 -7.45 -38.56 17.07
CA THR A 835 -6.85 -38.62 15.74
C THR A 835 -6.96 -40.00 15.11
N GLN A 836 -6.69 -40.12 13.82
CA GLN A 836 -6.76 -41.42 13.10
C GLN A 836 -5.77 -42.45 13.64
N ASP A 837 -4.65 -42.06 14.21
CA ASP A 837 -3.64 -42.90 14.85
C ASP A 837 -3.97 -43.24 16.29
N GLY A 838 -5.10 -42.77 16.81
CA GLY A 838 -5.56 -43.04 18.17
C GLY A 838 -5.06 -42.09 19.25
N THR A 839 -4.40 -41.00 18.89
CA THR A 839 -3.94 -39.97 19.86
C THR A 839 -5.15 -39.17 20.36
N LEU A 840 -5.32 -39.16 21.70
CA LEU A 840 -6.39 -38.37 22.33
C LEU A 840 -5.96 -36.93 22.55
N LEU A 841 -6.70 -35.98 21.99
CA LEU A 841 -6.54 -34.55 22.18
C LEU A 841 -7.65 -34.03 23.09
N PRO A 842 -7.32 -33.58 24.33
CA PRO A 842 -8.34 -33.05 25.21
C PRO A 842 -9.03 -31.79 24.65
N ALA A 843 -10.23 -31.55 25.11
CA ALA A 843 -11.01 -30.34 24.77
C ALA A 843 -10.28 -29.07 25.22
N ARG A 844 -10.24 -28.04 24.35
CA ARG A 844 -9.62 -26.75 24.63
C ARG A 844 -8.16 -26.89 25.12
N ASP A 845 -7.38 -27.77 24.45
CA ASP A 845 -6.01 -28.03 24.84
C ASP A 845 -5.08 -28.29 23.64
N TYR A 846 -3.77 -28.32 23.91
CA TYR A 846 -2.74 -28.70 22.95
C TYR A 846 -1.93 -29.89 23.47
N LEU A 847 -1.45 -30.71 22.55
CA LEU A 847 -0.56 -31.83 22.82
C LEU A 847 0.67 -31.77 21.92
N VAL A 848 1.82 -31.92 22.48
CA VAL A 848 3.09 -32.00 21.76
C VAL A 848 3.63 -33.42 21.78
N VAL A 849 4.05 -33.90 20.61
CA VAL A 849 4.65 -35.22 20.40
C VAL A 849 5.98 -35.00 19.70
N HIS A 850 7.05 -35.51 20.35
CA HIS A 850 8.44 -35.41 19.85
C HIS A 850 8.85 -36.64 19.06
#